data_aa35a6d83dd8926eb35b05982e2c6b3a
#
_entry.id   aa35a6d83dd8926eb35b05982e2c6b3a
#
_cell.length_a   1.000
_cell.length_b   1.000
_cell.length_c   1.000
_cell.angle_alpha   90.00
_cell.angle_beta   90.00
_cell.angle_gamma   90.00
#
_symmetry.space_group_name_H-M   'P 1'
#
loop_
_entity.id
_entity.type
_entity.pdbx_description
1 polymer ?
#
loop_
_entity_poly.entity_id
_entity_poly.type
_entity_poly.pdbx_seq_one_letter_code
_entity_poly.pdbx_strand_id
1 'polypeptide(L)'
;MKRLVIQVLALVGVMNVNGQRSALPLDLSKNTATLYDSTQVEALQEVVVKGVRAQKNAPYAIANIKKAELNDFSKTGKELPFLFSQTPGVLAWSENGLGTGTTYMRIRGAGDSRINVTLDGVPLNSPEDQCVFWANMNSYGSLLGSVQIQRGVGTSTNGDGAFGGTVALSSATPNQKAGAEVSASYGSFNTFNIGGKFSTGLLWNHLIFDGAYHETNTDGFIDGTSGRSGSYYGGLSWVSDDVIVRYKNIGNFEKTGQAWNGVTAGTNDLSIMDGTYGSATGIKTYKDMWDKGLGKFNSLYEEMIIGDDGTYSTQRYKMSDGSFWDKTTDNFWQNHNILSASWNINDQWSTSASLHYTYGYGYYREFRPNNKLAKFGLSAKDADGNKIKKTDFVREKGLSQNTYGLVWNANYKDESWDIIGGVSVQRFDGNHFGYVTYAANETVRQKFLAQGDYKYYDSDAIKVDYSHYVKAAYHINEQWDVFGDLQFRYVSYKTDGINDKFYDDASGYYNQPLDINQKYGFFNPKAGFSWSLDAHRVYGSVAMSHREPERNNFTDNGSYPAPKAEQLMDFELGYTFTNDRWHAGLNGYYMKYKDQFVQTGQLSDIGENLTTNIKDSYRVGIELQAGVNLTPWLSIEGNAALSSNKIKDFDEFIEDWDDWEGNPDAATYHCDGNGDGLRQFHYDNSTLAFSPSAILNGFVNLHYKGIQAVWHTNYVSRQYLDNTENADRSLPCYSVSNLSLSYSLKPKKVLKEAIFGLNFNNLFNRRYAASGWVYSAVCESYGHSNDNRYYQIGFIPMAGFTMAGSVTLRF
;
A
#
# COMPACT_ATOMS: atom_id res chain seq x y z
N MET A 1 -6.23 -6.01 -34.10
CA MET A 1 -5.52 -6.58 -32.94
C MET A 1 -5.81 -8.06 -32.69
N LYS A 2 -7.07 -8.55 -32.70
CA LYS A 2 -7.38 -10.00 -32.52
C LYS A 2 -6.68 -10.93 -33.53
N ARG A 3 -6.37 -10.50 -34.76
CA ARG A 3 -5.67 -11.33 -35.75
C ARG A 3 -4.15 -11.44 -35.53
N LEU A 4 -3.53 -10.51 -34.83
CA LEU A 4 -2.07 -10.52 -34.59
C LEU A 4 -1.68 -11.50 -33.47
N VAL A 5 -2.53 -11.65 -32.45
CA VAL A 5 -2.28 -12.55 -31.31
C VAL A 5 -2.39 -14.02 -31.74
N ILE A 6 -3.32 -14.33 -32.64
CA ILE A 6 -3.51 -15.71 -33.16
C ILE A 6 -2.36 -16.12 -34.09
N GLN A 7 -1.74 -15.20 -34.83
CA GLN A 7 -0.59 -15.51 -35.70
C GLN A 7 0.71 -15.75 -34.91
N VAL A 8 0.86 -15.15 -33.73
CA VAL A 8 2.03 -15.40 -32.85
C VAL A 8 1.94 -16.78 -32.18
N LEU A 9 0.74 -17.26 -31.86
CA LEU A 9 0.53 -18.58 -31.26
C LEU A 9 0.68 -19.75 -32.27
N ALA A 10 0.53 -19.51 -33.56
CA ALA A 10 0.62 -20.52 -34.61
C ALA A 10 2.07 -20.83 -35.07
N LEU A 11 3.06 -20.04 -34.66
CA LEU A 11 4.48 -20.18 -35.02
C LEU A 11 5.30 -21.08 -34.08
N VAL A 12 4.67 -21.71 -33.07
CA VAL A 12 5.32 -22.52 -32.04
C VAL A 12 5.44 -24.00 -32.42
N GLY A 13 4.95 -24.42 -33.55
CA GLY A 13 5.12 -25.78 -34.04
C GLY A 13 6.39 -25.95 -34.88
N VAL A 14 7.36 -26.72 -34.37
CA VAL A 14 8.58 -27.21 -35.00
C VAL A 14 9.84 -26.34 -34.83
N MET A 15 10.62 -26.63 -33.80
CA MET A 15 12.10 -26.69 -33.86
C MET A 15 12.66 -27.49 -32.68
N ASN A 16 13.32 -28.61 -33.03
CA ASN A 16 14.20 -29.32 -32.10
C ASN A 16 15.48 -28.53 -31.85
N VAL A 17 15.74 -28.17 -30.60
CA VAL A 17 17.02 -27.56 -30.22
C VAL A 17 17.63 -28.31 -29.03
N ASN A 18 18.78 -28.88 -29.25
CA ASN A 18 19.66 -29.40 -28.23
C ASN A 18 20.13 -28.28 -27.30
N GLY A 19 19.61 -28.21 -26.06
CA GLY A 19 19.96 -27.21 -25.08
C GLY A 19 21.03 -27.68 -24.11
N GLN A 20 22.09 -26.93 -23.98
CA GLN A 20 23.05 -27.05 -22.91
C GLN A 20 22.45 -26.63 -21.57
N ARG A 21 22.75 -27.41 -20.54
CA ARG A 21 22.32 -27.23 -19.16
C ARG A 21 22.87 -25.92 -18.59
N SER A 22 22.00 -25.05 -18.06
CA SER A 22 22.33 -24.16 -16.98
C SER A 22 21.27 -24.36 -15.87
N ALA A 23 21.60 -25.19 -14.90
CA ALA A 23 20.88 -25.21 -13.64
C ALA A 23 21.25 -23.93 -12.89
N LEU A 24 20.26 -23.08 -12.58
CA LEU A 24 20.42 -22.04 -11.56
C LEU A 24 20.06 -22.68 -10.22
N PRO A 25 21.00 -22.85 -9.29
CA PRO A 25 20.65 -23.17 -7.93
C PRO A 25 19.97 -21.95 -7.31
N LEU A 26 18.92 -22.18 -6.53
CA LEU A 26 18.43 -21.21 -5.55
C LEU A 26 19.54 -21.06 -4.49
N ASP A 27 20.52 -20.25 -4.79
CA ASP A 27 21.58 -19.89 -3.84
C ASP A 27 21.24 -18.56 -3.20
N LEU A 28 20.72 -18.58 -2.01
CA LEU A 28 20.54 -17.41 -1.17
C LEU A 28 21.89 -16.81 -0.70
N SER A 29 23.03 -17.44 -1.00
CA SER A 29 24.36 -17.00 -0.55
C SER A 29 25.46 -17.02 -1.62
N LYS A 30 25.30 -17.60 -2.80
CA LYS A 30 26.34 -17.62 -3.83
C LYS A 30 25.88 -17.03 -5.15
N ASN A 31 26.37 -15.82 -5.45
CA ASN A 31 26.43 -15.29 -6.80
C ASN A 31 27.31 -16.18 -7.66
N THR A 32 26.73 -17.07 -8.47
CA THR A 32 27.42 -17.45 -9.70
C THR A 32 27.16 -16.37 -10.72
N ALA A 33 27.89 -15.26 -10.56
CA ALA A 33 27.96 -14.22 -11.54
C ALA A 33 28.48 -14.83 -12.84
N THR A 34 27.71 -14.73 -13.91
CA THR A 34 28.30 -14.69 -15.25
C THR A 34 29.24 -13.51 -15.27
N LEU A 35 30.52 -13.84 -15.47
CA LEU A 35 31.66 -12.95 -15.65
C LEU A 35 31.32 -11.65 -16.38
N TYR A 36 31.15 -10.57 -15.63
CA TYR A 36 31.39 -9.21 -16.06
C TYR A 36 31.83 -8.42 -14.82
N ASP A 37 32.78 -7.54 -15.00
CA ASP A 37 33.28 -6.58 -14.02
C ASP A 37 32.20 -5.52 -13.69
N SER A 38 31.00 -6.00 -13.39
CA SER A 38 29.88 -5.21 -12.87
C SER A 38 30.01 -5.00 -11.36
N THR A 39 30.95 -5.66 -10.71
CA THR A 39 31.12 -5.65 -9.25
C THR A 39 31.41 -4.26 -8.70
N GLN A 40 32.17 -3.44 -9.37
CA GLN A 40 32.43 -2.06 -8.95
C GLN A 40 31.21 -1.15 -9.09
N VAL A 41 30.46 -1.24 -10.20
CA VAL A 41 29.25 -0.42 -10.40
C VAL A 41 28.15 -0.87 -9.44
N GLU A 42 28.02 -2.16 -9.20
CA GLU A 42 27.09 -2.69 -8.20
C GLU A 42 27.47 -2.24 -6.79
N ALA A 43 28.75 -2.27 -6.44
CA ALA A 43 29.26 -1.81 -5.15
C ALA A 43 28.99 -0.30 -4.94
N LEU A 44 29.21 0.54 -5.95
CA LEU A 44 28.91 1.98 -5.90
C LEU A 44 27.42 2.27 -5.78
N GLN A 45 26.57 1.48 -6.47
CA GLN A 45 25.12 1.57 -6.32
C GLN A 45 24.68 1.12 -4.92
N GLU A 46 25.34 0.14 -4.34
CA GLU A 46 25.08 -0.33 -2.98
C GLU A 46 25.38 0.74 -1.93
N VAL A 47 26.41 1.59 -2.15
CA VAL A 47 26.72 2.73 -1.26
C VAL A 47 25.53 3.67 -1.10
N VAL A 48 24.74 3.91 -2.16
CA VAL A 48 23.56 4.80 -2.13
C VAL A 48 22.54 4.30 -1.11
N VAL A 49 22.36 2.99 -1.00
CA VAL A 49 21.30 2.39 -0.18
C VAL A 49 21.76 1.91 1.20
N LYS A 50 23.07 1.91 1.47
CA LYS A 50 23.62 1.47 2.77
C LYS A 50 22.99 2.22 3.95
N GLY A 51 22.71 3.52 3.78
CA GLY A 51 22.11 4.35 4.82
C GLY A 51 20.75 3.87 5.32
N VAL A 52 19.96 3.16 4.50
CA VAL A 52 18.58 2.77 4.83
C VAL A 52 18.37 1.25 4.88
N ARG A 53 19.29 0.46 4.36
CA ARG A 53 19.22 -1.00 4.40
C ARG A 53 19.88 -1.59 5.64
N ALA A 54 19.31 -2.65 6.14
CA ALA A 54 19.96 -3.49 7.12
C ALA A 54 21.02 -4.36 6.43
N GLN A 55 22.20 -4.46 7.06
CA GLN A 55 23.26 -5.32 6.59
C GLN A 55 22.89 -6.81 6.75
N LYS A 56 23.63 -7.72 6.08
CA LYS A 56 23.34 -9.16 6.11
C LYS A 56 23.37 -9.75 7.54
N ASN A 57 24.26 -9.26 8.38
CA ASN A 57 24.41 -9.68 9.77
C ASN A 57 23.63 -8.82 10.79
N ALA A 58 22.88 -7.80 10.34
CA ALA A 58 22.09 -6.94 11.22
C ALA A 58 21.00 -7.73 11.98
N PRO A 59 20.72 -7.38 13.24
CA PRO A 59 19.85 -8.15 14.14
C PRO A 59 18.35 -7.90 13.89
N TYR A 60 17.91 -7.94 12.65
CA TYR A 60 16.53 -7.64 12.25
C TYR A 60 15.94 -8.75 11.38
N ALA A 61 14.61 -8.86 11.40
CA ALA A 61 13.84 -9.74 10.53
C ALA A 61 13.74 -9.13 9.13
N ILE A 62 14.56 -9.57 8.19
CA ILE A 62 14.64 -9.06 6.82
C ILE A 62 14.23 -10.09 5.78
N ALA A 63 13.63 -9.61 4.68
CA ALA A 63 13.44 -10.35 3.45
C ALA A 63 14.02 -9.55 2.29
N ASN A 64 14.79 -10.22 1.41
CA ASN A 64 15.37 -9.60 0.23
C ASN A 64 14.73 -10.21 -1.03
N ILE A 65 14.15 -9.37 -1.87
CA ILE A 65 13.57 -9.72 -3.15
C ILE A 65 14.57 -9.34 -4.25
N LYS A 66 14.94 -10.31 -5.07
CA LYS A 66 15.96 -10.15 -6.10
C LYS A 66 15.35 -9.67 -7.42
N LYS A 67 16.20 -9.13 -8.29
CA LYS A 67 15.82 -8.68 -9.64
C LYS A 67 15.09 -9.73 -10.49
N ALA A 68 15.43 -11.01 -10.34
CA ALA A 68 14.77 -12.09 -11.06
C ALA A 68 13.30 -12.21 -10.65
N GLU A 69 13.01 -12.21 -9.35
CA GLU A 69 11.66 -12.27 -8.79
C GLU A 69 10.84 -11.03 -9.20
N LEU A 70 11.43 -9.83 -9.12
CA LEU A 70 10.82 -8.57 -9.57
C LEU A 70 10.47 -8.61 -11.07
N ASN A 71 11.38 -9.10 -11.91
CA ASN A 71 11.16 -9.24 -13.34
C ASN A 71 10.06 -10.26 -13.67
N ASP A 72 9.97 -11.36 -12.94
CA ASP A 72 8.93 -12.37 -13.14
C ASP A 72 7.57 -11.85 -12.64
N PHE A 73 7.56 -11.16 -11.51
CA PHE A 73 6.35 -10.56 -10.96
C PHE A 73 5.81 -9.43 -11.83
N SER A 74 6.65 -8.57 -12.41
CA SER A 74 6.22 -7.44 -13.26
C SER A 74 5.39 -7.87 -14.48
N LYS A 75 5.51 -9.13 -14.91
CA LYS A 75 4.72 -9.73 -15.99
C LYS A 75 3.27 -10.02 -15.59
N THR A 76 2.97 -10.03 -14.31
CA THR A 76 1.60 -10.29 -13.81
C THR A 76 0.69 -9.07 -13.97
N GLY A 77 1.24 -7.88 -14.12
CA GLY A 77 0.52 -6.61 -14.13
C GLY A 77 0.02 -6.15 -12.76
N LYS A 78 0.32 -6.90 -11.69
CA LYS A 78 -0.06 -6.54 -10.32
C LYS A 78 0.96 -5.57 -9.72
N GLU A 79 0.52 -4.78 -8.77
CA GLU A 79 1.35 -3.86 -8.01
C GLU A 79 2.19 -4.55 -6.94
N LEU A 80 3.30 -3.95 -6.57
CA LEU A 80 4.33 -4.54 -5.70
C LEU A 80 3.84 -5.12 -4.36
N PRO A 81 2.83 -4.57 -3.67
CA PRO A 81 2.29 -5.17 -2.45
C PRO A 81 1.92 -6.65 -2.57
N PHE A 82 1.44 -7.08 -3.75
CA PHE A 82 1.12 -8.49 -3.99
C PHE A 82 2.35 -9.41 -4.08
N LEU A 83 3.52 -8.88 -4.45
CA LEU A 83 4.78 -9.60 -4.31
C LEU A 83 5.22 -9.63 -2.84
N PHE A 84 5.09 -8.50 -2.14
CA PHE A 84 5.49 -8.39 -0.74
C PHE A 84 4.64 -9.28 0.18
N SER A 85 3.38 -9.54 -0.17
CA SER A 85 2.49 -10.44 0.58
C SER A 85 2.95 -11.91 0.62
N GLN A 86 3.95 -12.26 -0.18
CA GLN A 86 4.63 -13.56 -0.10
C GLN A 86 5.63 -13.63 1.06
N THR A 87 5.93 -12.51 1.72
CA THR A 87 6.77 -12.40 2.92
C THR A 87 5.93 -12.71 4.18
N PRO A 88 6.51 -13.33 5.23
CA PRO A 88 5.79 -13.61 6.47
C PRO A 88 5.12 -12.36 7.06
N GLY A 89 3.86 -12.47 7.47
CA GLY A 89 3.12 -11.41 8.15
C GLY A 89 2.70 -10.23 7.27
N VAL A 90 2.83 -10.34 5.93
CA VAL A 90 2.40 -9.30 4.99
C VAL A 90 1.08 -9.69 4.33
N LEU A 91 0.13 -8.75 4.30
CA LEU A 91 -1.18 -8.87 3.64
C LEU A 91 -1.30 -7.76 2.60
N ALA A 92 -1.90 -8.05 1.43
CA ALA A 92 -2.18 -7.06 0.38
C ALA A 92 -3.57 -7.27 -0.23
N TRP A 93 -4.20 -6.16 -0.64
CA TRP A 93 -5.48 -6.16 -1.36
C TRP A 93 -5.59 -4.94 -2.27
N SER A 94 -6.57 -4.93 -3.18
CA SER A 94 -6.88 -3.77 -4.03
C SER A 94 -8.38 -3.58 -4.16
N GLU A 95 -8.82 -2.34 -4.32
CA GLU A 95 -10.24 -1.98 -4.43
C GLU A 95 -10.88 -2.52 -5.70
N ASN A 96 -10.16 -2.54 -6.81
CA ASN A 96 -10.68 -3.09 -8.08
C ASN A 96 -10.70 -4.63 -8.13
N GLY A 97 -10.16 -5.30 -7.10
CA GLY A 97 -10.13 -6.76 -6.97
C GLY A 97 -9.11 -7.51 -7.82
N LEU A 98 -8.31 -6.83 -8.64
CA LEU A 98 -7.35 -7.46 -9.57
C LEU A 98 -5.89 -7.32 -9.13
N GLY A 99 -5.58 -6.41 -8.20
CA GLY A 99 -4.21 -6.07 -7.80
C GLY A 99 -3.59 -4.98 -8.64
N THR A 100 -4.41 -4.17 -9.29
CA THR A 100 -4.05 -2.95 -10.03
C THR A 100 -4.96 -1.81 -9.57
N GLY A 101 -4.52 -0.55 -9.68
CA GLY A 101 -5.26 0.59 -9.16
C GLY A 101 -4.99 0.80 -7.67
N THR A 102 -5.99 1.21 -6.87
CA THR A 102 -5.78 1.48 -5.45
C THR A 102 -5.49 0.21 -4.67
N THR A 103 -4.22 0.03 -4.29
CA THR A 103 -3.69 -1.16 -3.61
C THR A 103 -3.12 -0.78 -2.26
N TYR A 104 -3.33 -1.63 -1.28
CA TYR A 104 -2.92 -1.47 0.11
C TYR A 104 -2.13 -2.67 0.62
N MET A 105 -1.36 -2.47 1.69
CA MET A 105 -0.68 -3.55 2.38
C MET A 105 -0.64 -3.34 3.91
N ARG A 106 -0.43 -4.44 4.63
CA ARG A 106 -0.16 -4.44 6.08
C ARG A 106 1.03 -5.33 6.37
N ILE A 107 1.88 -4.92 7.30
CA ILE A 107 2.96 -5.74 7.83
C ILE A 107 2.69 -5.96 9.32
N ARG A 108 2.59 -7.22 9.78
CA ARG A 108 2.25 -7.58 11.18
C ARG A 108 0.96 -6.89 11.65
N GLY A 109 0.00 -6.64 10.73
CA GLY A 109 -1.24 -5.91 11.01
C GLY A 109 -1.13 -4.38 11.07
N ALA A 110 0.07 -3.80 10.97
CA ALA A 110 0.25 -2.36 10.84
C ALA A 110 -0.04 -1.90 9.40
N GLY A 111 -0.84 -0.86 9.23
CA GLY A 111 -1.27 -0.34 7.93
C GLY A 111 -0.19 0.46 7.19
N ASP A 112 -0.53 0.88 5.97
CA ASP A 112 0.38 1.56 5.03
C ASP A 112 1.08 2.78 5.62
N SER A 113 0.37 3.62 6.38
CA SER A 113 0.94 4.83 7.00
C SER A 113 1.98 4.54 8.09
N ARG A 114 2.15 3.28 8.49
CA ARG A 114 3.16 2.79 9.44
C ARG A 114 4.27 2.02 8.76
N ILE A 115 4.35 2.09 7.43
CA ILE A 115 5.37 1.42 6.63
C ILE A 115 6.17 2.49 5.89
N ASN A 116 7.44 2.60 6.24
CA ASN A 116 8.33 3.53 5.56
C ASN A 116 8.83 2.93 4.24
N VAL A 117 8.70 3.67 3.15
CA VAL A 117 9.13 3.25 1.82
C VAL A 117 10.16 4.24 1.27
N THR A 118 11.28 3.72 0.80
CA THR A 118 12.33 4.55 0.17
C THR A 118 12.74 4.01 -1.19
N LEU A 119 13.12 4.89 -2.11
CA LEU A 119 13.79 4.55 -3.37
C LEU A 119 15.21 5.10 -3.37
N ASP A 120 16.20 4.21 -3.40
CA ASP A 120 17.63 4.60 -3.29
C ASP A 120 17.91 5.53 -2.10
N GLY A 121 17.23 5.28 -0.97
CA GLY A 121 17.32 6.07 0.25
C GLY A 121 16.50 7.36 0.28
N VAL A 122 15.86 7.75 -0.82
CA VAL A 122 14.94 8.90 -0.87
C VAL A 122 13.56 8.46 -0.37
N PRO A 123 12.94 9.16 0.60
CA PRO A 123 11.59 8.87 1.07
C PRO A 123 10.55 9.00 -0.05
N LEU A 124 9.61 8.06 -0.14
CA LEU A 124 8.52 8.05 -1.11
C LEU A 124 7.14 8.24 -0.49
N ASN A 125 7.01 8.06 0.82
CA ASN A 125 5.74 8.29 1.50
C ASN A 125 5.24 9.73 1.26
N SER A 126 3.94 9.89 0.99
CA SER A 126 3.28 11.20 1.04
C SER A 126 3.53 11.83 2.41
N PRO A 127 4.04 13.06 2.49
CA PRO A 127 4.42 13.62 3.79
C PRO A 127 3.24 13.83 4.75
N GLU A 128 2.03 14.04 4.27
CA GLU A 128 0.83 14.26 5.10
C GLU A 128 0.11 12.94 5.45
N ASP A 129 -0.04 12.03 4.47
CA ASP A 129 -0.73 10.75 4.66
C ASP A 129 0.21 9.65 5.17
N GLN A 130 1.53 9.91 5.14
CA GLN A 130 2.60 9.01 5.60
C GLN A 130 2.54 7.61 4.97
N CYS A 131 1.93 7.49 3.79
CA CYS A 131 1.84 6.24 3.03
C CYS A 131 2.28 6.43 1.58
N VAL A 132 2.45 5.33 0.87
CA VAL A 132 2.68 5.30 -0.57
C VAL A 132 1.40 4.87 -1.26
N PHE A 133 0.96 5.63 -2.24
CA PHE A 133 -0.10 5.23 -3.16
C PHE A 133 0.51 4.33 -4.24
N TRP A 134 0.35 3.01 -4.10
CA TRP A 134 1.00 2.02 -4.97
C TRP A 134 0.54 2.09 -6.42
N ALA A 135 -0.67 2.59 -6.68
CA ALA A 135 -1.18 2.86 -8.02
C ALA A 135 -0.29 3.85 -8.79
N ASN A 136 0.28 4.85 -8.07
CA ASN A 136 1.26 5.79 -8.63
C ASN A 136 2.64 5.15 -8.91
N MET A 137 2.85 3.91 -8.49
CA MET A 137 4.10 3.17 -8.68
C MET A 137 3.91 1.92 -9.54
N ASN A 138 2.87 1.91 -10.36
CA ASN A 138 2.61 0.80 -11.24
C ASN A 138 3.84 0.50 -12.13
N SER A 139 4.17 -0.79 -12.20
CA SER A 139 5.30 -1.31 -13.00
C SER A 139 6.72 -0.94 -12.50
N TYR A 140 6.86 -0.37 -11.29
CA TYR A 140 8.20 -0.15 -10.69
C TYR A 140 9.02 -1.43 -10.58
N GLY A 141 8.38 -2.60 -10.44
CA GLY A 141 9.09 -3.88 -10.42
C GLY A 141 10.08 -4.08 -11.57
N SER A 142 9.81 -3.53 -12.75
CA SER A 142 10.70 -3.60 -13.91
C SER A 142 11.90 -2.65 -13.82
N LEU A 143 11.80 -1.57 -13.02
CA LEU A 143 12.82 -0.54 -12.83
C LEU A 143 13.76 -0.84 -11.66
N LEU A 144 13.34 -1.75 -10.78
CA LEU A 144 14.08 -2.08 -9.56
C LEU A 144 15.14 -3.17 -9.81
N GLY A 145 16.24 -3.05 -9.09
CA GLY A 145 17.29 -4.07 -8.98
C GLY A 145 17.05 -5.04 -7.83
N SER A 146 16.50 -4.55 -6.73
CA SER A 146 16.18 -5.35 -5.55
C SER A 146 15.26 -4.59 -4.60
N VAL A 147 14.61 -5.33 -3.69
CA VAL A 147 13.83 -4.77 -2.58
C VAL A 147 14.27 -5.44 -1.29
N GLN A 148 14.42 -4.69 -0.22
CA GLN A 148 14.56 -5.23 1.12
C GLN A 148 13.35 -4.83 1.96
N ILE A 149 12.69 -5.80 2.57
CA ILE A 149 11.60 -5.61 3.52
C ILE A 149 12.14 -5.92 4.92
N GLN A 150 12.12 -4.91 5.79
CA GLN A 150 12.42 -5.05 7.21
C GLN A 150 11.09 -5.05 7.95
N ARG A 151 10.80 -6.08 8.71
CA ARG A 151 9.58 -6.19 9.52
C ARG A 151 9.85 -5.67 10.93
N GLY A 152 8.88 -4.96 11.52
CA GLY A 152 9.08 -4.23 12.77
C GLY A 152 9.81 -2.91 12.56
N VAL A 153 10.42 -2.37 13.63
CA VAL A 153 11.09 -1.06 13.59
C VAL A 153 12.33 -1.08 12.67
N GLY A 154 13.08 -2.17 12.64
CA GLY A 154 14.27 -2.30 11.80
C GLY A 154 15.37 -1.27 12.11
N THR A 155 16.27 -1.06 11.15
CA THR A 155 17.33 -0.04 11.24
C THR A 155 16.80 1.37 11.01
N SER A 156 17.49 2.41 11.45
CA SER A 156 17.15 3.80 11.14
C SER A 156 17.18 4.06 9.63
N THR A 157 16.20 4.82 9.17
CA THR A 157 16.00 5.16 7.76
C THR A 157 15.70 6.65 7.62
N ASN A 158 15.57 7.13 6.40
CA ASN A 158 15.10 8.48 6.10
C ASN A 158 13.55 8.49 6.00
N GLY A 159 12.94 9.62 6.32
CA GLY A 159 11.49 9.83 6.24
C GLY A 159 10.73 9.35 7.47
N ASP A 160 9.50 8.90 7.27
CA ASP A 160 8.57 8.60 8.35
C ASP A 160 9.04 7.47 9.26
N GLY A 161 8.59 7.49 10.51
CA GLY A 161 8.93 6.47 11.48
C GLY A 161 8.34 5.10 11.09
N ALA A 162 9.18 4.08 10.96
CA ALA A 162 8.74 2.71 10.70
C ALA A 162 8.17 2.07 11.96
N PHE A 163 6.91 1.64 11.92
CA PHE A 163 6.22 0.95 13.00
C PHE A 163 5.83 -0.49 12.63
N GLY A 164 5.39 -0.71 11.40
CA GLY A 164 5.09 -2.05 10.86
C GLY A 164 6.28 -2.63 10.13
N GLY A 165 7.00 -1.78 9.40
CA GLY A 165 8.16 -2.17 8.63
C GLY A 165 8.73 -1.07 7.76
N THR A 166 9.81 -1.42 7.08
CA THR A 166 10.44 -0.60 6.05
C THR A 166 10.55 -1.37 4.75
N VAL A 167 10.22 -0.73 3.64
CA VAL A 167 10.43 -1.24 2.28
C VAL A 167 11.49 -0.38 1.58
N ALA A 168 12.71 -0.89 1.48
CA ALA A 168 13.82 -0.20 0.82
C ALA A 168 13.95 -0.70 -0.63
N LEU A 169 13.43 0.10 -1.56
CA LEU A 169 13.54 -0.12 -3.00
C LEU A 169 14.92 0.34 -3.50
N SER A 170 15.56 -0.45 -4.33
CA SER A 170 16.78 -0.04 -5.04
C SER A 170 16.54 -0.08 -6.54
N SER A 171 16.83 1.00 -7.22
CA SER A 171 16.79 1.04 -8.68
C SER A 171 17.80 0.09 -9.30
N ALA A 172 17.51 -0.40 -10.50
CA ALA A 172 18.43 -1.29 -11.21
C ALA A 172 19.76 -0.57 -11.50
N THR A 173 20.87 -1.29 -11.35
CA THR A 173 22.21 -0.82 -11.73
C THR A 173 22.22 -0.49 -13.22
N PRO A 174 22.84 0.65 -13.64
CA PRO A 174 22.96 0.98 -15.05
C PRO A 174 23.62 -0.15 -15.83
N ASN A 175 23.02 -0.57 -16.93
CA ASN A 175 23.54 -1.68 -17.71
C ASN A 175 24.71 -1.20 -18.59
N GLN A 176 25.91 -1.73 -18.35
CA GLN A 176 27.12 -1.39 -19.10
C GLN A 176 27.10 -1.89 -20.55
N LYS A 177 26.19 -2.83 -20.89
CA LYS A 177 26.01 -3.32 -22.28
C LYS A 177 24.71 -2.76 -22.89
N ALA A 178 24.77 -2.41 -24.15
CA ALA A 178 23.59 -2.05 -24.90
C ALA A 178 22.56 -3.20 -24.93
N GLY A 179 21.30 -2.84 -24.77
CA GLY A 179 20.22 -3.82 -24.81
C GLY A 179 18.86 -3.16 -24.74
N ALA A 180 17.86 -3.91 -25.14
CA ALA A 180 16.46 -3.53 -25.03
C ALA A 180 15.60 -4.71 -24.61
N GLU A 181 14.47 -4.40 -23.95
CA GLU A 181 13.45 -5.38 -23.60
C GLU A 181 12.08 -4.80 -23.95
N VAL A 182 11.23 -5.59 -24.56
CA VAL A 182 9.81 -5.25 -24.76
C VAL A 182 8.96 -6.36 -24.20
N SER A 183 7.84 -6.00 -23.56
CA SER A 183 6.91 -6.94 -22.95
C SER A 183 5.48 -6.55 -23.23
N ALA A 184 4.61 -7.55 -23.36
CA ALA A 184 3.18 -7.37 -23.43
C ALA A 184 2.48 -8.52 -22.69
N SER A 185 1.34 -8.21 -22.06
CA SER A 185 0.46 -9.23 -21.49
C SER A 185 -1.00 -8.89 -21.72
N TYR A 186 -1.85 -9.90 -21.77
CA TYR A 186 -3.30 -9.75 -21.87
C TYR A 186 -3.99 -10.82 -21.02
N GLY A 187 -5.04 -10.43 -20.32
CA GLY A 187 -5.74 -11.34 -19.41
C GLY A 187 -7.22 -11.00 -19.16
N SER A 188 -7.75 -11.63 -18.14
CA SER A 188 -9.13 -11.45 -17.68
C SER A 188 -9.45 -9.97 -17.44
N PHE A 189 -10.70 -9.58 -17.60
CA PHE A 189 -11.18 -8.20 -17.47
C PHE A 189 -10.47 -7.21 -18.42
N ASN A 190 -10.15 -7.67 -19.64
CA ASN A 190 -9.41 -6.91 -20.65
C ASN A 190 -8.11 -6.26 -20.09
N THR A 191 -7.53 -6.86 -19.04
CA THR A 191 -6.30 -6.34 -18.46
C THR A 191 -5.16 -6.49 -19.46
N PHE A 192 -4.61 -5.35 -19.88
CA PHE A 192 -3.55 -5.26 -20.88
C PHE A 192 -2.37 -4.48 -20.32
N ASN A 193 -1.18 -5.07 -20.39
CA ASN A 193 0.05 -4.40 -20.02
C ASN A 193 0.98 -4.34 -21.20
N ILE A 194 1.66 -3.21 -21.39
CA ILE A 194 2.78 -3.07 -22.29
C ILE A 194 3.96 -2.44 -21.56
N GLY A 195 5.16 -2.84 -21.93
CA GLY A 195 6.37 -2.26 -21.40
C GLY A 195 7.53 -2.32 -22.37
N GLY A 196 8.42 -1.36 -22.24
CA GLY A 196 9.67 -1.31 -22.96
C GLY A 196 10.75 -0.67 -22.11
N LYS A 197 11.98 -1.17 -22.18
CA LYS A 197 13.16 -0.54 -21.59
C LYS A 197 14.36 -0.74 -22.47
N PHE A 198 15.28 0.21 -22.42
CA PHE A 198 16.54 0.15 -23.13
C PHE A 198 17.69 0.73 -22.33
N SER A 199 18.89 0.33 -22.69
CA SER A 199 20.14 0.96 -22.24
C SER A 199 21.08 1.10 -23.41
N THR A 200 21.80 2.22 -23.49
CA THR A 200 22.85 2.41 -24.49
C THR A 200 24.10 1.57 -24.21
N GLY A 201 24.25 1.05 -22.98
CA GLY A 201 25.54 0.61 -22.50
C GLY A 201 26.51 1.78 -22.29
N LEU A 202 27.76 1.47 -22.01
CA LEU A 202 28.81 2.48 -21.82
C LEU A 202 29.12 3.18 -23.15
N LEU A 203 28.86 4.48 -23.18
CA LEU A 203 29.32 5.41 -24.20
C LEU A 203 30.57 6.12 -23.70
N TRP A 204 31.59 6.22 -24.53
CA TRP A 204 32.85 6.89 -24.21
C TRP A 204 33.46 6.43 -22.87
N ASN A 205 33.27 5.16 -22.52
CA ASN A 205 33.69 4.49 -21.28
C ASN A 205 33.09 5.02 -19.96
N HIS A 206 32.19 5.99 -20.00
CA HIS A 206 31.68 6.62 -18.77
C HIS A 206 30.16 6.83 -18.76
N LEU A 207 29.56 7.17 -19.89
CA LEU A 207 28.15 7.59 -19.92
C LEU A 207 27.20 6.44 -20.28
N ILE A 208 26.08 6.35 -19.57
CA ILE A 208 24.99 5.41 -19.85
C ILE A 208 23.67 6.18 -19.86
N PHE A 209 22.87 5.98 -20.91
CA PHE A 209 21.49 6.42 -20.98
C PHE A 209 20.58 5.21 -20.86
N ASP A 210 19.63 5.29 -19.93
CA ASP A 210 18.59 4.28 -19.71
C ASP A 210 17.22 4.92 -19.90
N GLY A 211 16.28 4.16 -20.45
CA GLY A 211 14.89 4.59 -20.55
C GLY A 211 13.93 3.43 -20.41
N ALA A 212 12.76 3.70 -19.85
CA ALA A 212 11.68 2.74 -19.78
C ALA A 212 10.31 3.40 -19.87
N TYR A 213 9.33 2.65 -20.36
CA TYR A 213 7.92 2.99 -20.33
C TYR A 213 7.10 1.75 -20.00
N HIS A 214 6.11 1.93 -19.16
CA HIS A 214 5.15 0.88 -18.80
C HIS A 214 3.76 1.46 -18.67
N GLU A 215 2.76 0.69 -19.10
CA GLU A 215 1.35 1.04 -18.99
C GLU A 215 0.50 -0.20 -18.76
N THR A 216 -0.49 -0.06 -17.88
CA THR A 216 -1.53 -1.04 -17.57
C THR A 216 -2.89 -0.43 -17.80
N ASN A 217 -3.76 -1.15 -18.53
CA ASN A 217 -5.18 -0.84 -18.68
C ASN A 217 -6.01 -2.04 -18.25
N THR A 218 -7.14 -1.82 -17.58
CA THR A 218 -8.03 -2.88 -17.11
C THR A 218 -9.47 -2.39 -17.05
N ASP A 219 -10.44 -3.30 -17.21
CA ASP A 219 -11.86 -3.02 -16.91
C ASP A 219 -12.14 -3.06 -15.40
N GLY A 220 -11.23 -3.66 -14.59
CA GLY A 220 -11.45 -3.92 -13.17
C GLY A 220 -12.40 -5.11 -12.95
N PHE A 221 -12.40 -5.66 -11.72
CA PHE A 221 -13.36 -6.71 -11.35
C PHE A 221 -14.66 -6.14 -10.77
N ILE A 222 -14.56 -5.07 -9.98
CA ILE A 222 -15.70 -4.35 -9.42
C ILE A 222 -16.27 -3.40 -10.48
N ASP A 223 -17.58 -3.20 -10.52
CA ASP A 223 -18.22 -2.38 -11.53
C ASP A 223 -17.78 -0.90 -11.37
N GLY A 224 -17.53 -0.22 -12.50
CA GLY A 224 -17.01 1.15 -12.50
C GLY A 224 -15.53 1.31 -12.16
N THR A 225 -14.74 0.23 -11.99
CA THR A 225 -13.31 0.32 -11.61
C THR A 225 -12.34 0.18 -12.79
N SER A 226 -12.81 0.37 -14.01
CA SER A 226 -11.88 0.41 -15.15
C SER A 226 -10.86 1.54 -15.01
N GLY A 227 -9.62 1.28 -15.38
CA GLY A 227 -8.55 2.24 -15.17
C GLY A 227 -7.35 2.07 -16.07
N ARG A 228 -6.52 3.11 -16.06
CA ARG A 228 -5.25 3.19 -16.77
C ARG A 228 -4.21 3.80 -15.84
N SER A 229 -3.06 3.16 -15.72
CA SER A 229 -1.92 3.67 -14.97
C SER A 229 -0.61 3.29 -15.64
N GLY A 230 0.44 4.04 -15.37
CA GLY A 230 1.73 3.75 -15.96
C GLY A 230 2.86 4.60 -15.40
N SER A 231 4.06 4.30 -15.88
CA SER A 231 5.27 5.03 -15.53
C SER A 231 6.19 5.17 -16.72
N TYR A 232 6.96 6.25 -16.73
CA TYR A 232 8.10 6.43 -17.60
C TYR A 232 9.35 6.74 -16.78
N TYR A 233 10.49 6.31 -17.31
CA TYR A 233 11.78 6.48 -16.66
C TYR A 233 12.80 6.98 -17.66
N GLY A 234 13.59 7.98 -17.27
CA GLY A 234 14.78 8.45 -17.97
C GLY A 234 15.95 8.54 -17.01
N GLY A 235 17.05 7.87 -17.32
CA GLY A 235 18.27 7.85 -16.52
C GLY A 235 19.48 8.30 -17.30
N LEU A 236 20.34 9.11 -16.67
CA LEU A 236 21.67 9.45 -17.14
C LEU A 236 22.66 9.11 -16.05
N SER A 237 23.63 8.25 -16.35
CA SER A 237 24.65 7.84 -15.38
C SER A 237 26.03 8.15 -15.95
N TRP A 238 26.87 8.76 -15.11
CA TRP A 238 28.32 8.84 -15.31
C TRP A 238 29.00 7.90 -14.36
N VAL A 239 29.86 7.04 -14.86
CA VAL A 239 30.49 5.95 -14.11
C VAL A 239 32.00 6.01 -14.29
N SER A 240 32.73 5.89 -13.18
CA SER A 240 34.18 5.64 -13.15
C SER A 240 34.47 4.53 -12.11
N ASP A 241 35.75 4.26 -11.88
CA ASP A 241 36.16 3.21 -10.94
C ASP A 241 35.69 3.50 -9.51
N ASP A 242 35.75 4.76 -9.07
CA ASP A 242 35.46 5.13 -7.66
C ASP A 242 34.20 5.98 -7.50
N VAL A 243 33.63 6.50 -8.58
CA VAL A 243 32.49 7.44 -8.52
C VAL A 243 31.40 7.06 -9.51
N ILE A 244 30.16 7.11 -9.06
CA ILE A 244 28.98 7.11 -9.88
C ILE A 244 28.13 8.35 -9.62
N VAL A 245 27.76 9.08 -10.66
CA VAL A 245 26.76 10.15 -10.59
C VAL A 245 25.58 9.76 -11.45
N ARG A 246 24.38 9.87 -10.91
CA ARG A 246 23.18 9.38 -11.56
C ARG A 246 22.06 10.39 -11.45
N TYR A 247 21.51 10.83 -12.56
CA TYR A 247 20.24 11.54 -12.61
C TYR A 247 19.15 10.58 -13.06
N LYS A 248 18.02 10.58 -12.35
CA LYS A 248 16.83 9.78 -12.64
C LYS A 248 15.62 10.69 -12.67
N ASN A 249 14.84 10.61 -13.72
CA ASN A 249 13.49 11.16 -13.80
C ASN A 249 12.51 10.01 -13.92
N ILE A 250 11.57 9.92 -12.98
CA ILE A 250 10.53 8.90 -12.93
C ILE A 250 9.19 9.61 -12.89
N GLY A 251 8.42 9.49 -13.94
CA GLY A 251 7.07 10.03 -14.00
C GLY A 251 6.03 8.93 -13.92
N ASN A 252 4.96 9.20 -13.19
CA ASN A 252 3.84 8.30 -13.00
C ASN A 252 2.54 9.01 -13.38
N PHE A 253 1.61 8.25 -13.90
CA PHE A 253 0.26 8.72 -14.18
C PHE A 253 -0.76 7.62 -13.86
N GLU A 254 -1.91 8.04 -13.34
CA GLU A 254 -3.06 7.17 -13.19
C GLU A 254 -4.36 7.91 -13.48
N LYS A 255 -5.31 7.15 -13.99
CA LYS A 255 -6.73 7.45 -14.01
C LYS A 255 -7.45 6.13 -13.74
N THR A 256 -7.76 5.90 -12.46
CA THR A 256 -8.30 4.63 -11.99
C THR A 256 -9.72 4.82 -11.48
N GLY A 257 -10.61 3.89 -11.83
CA GLY A 257 -11.96 3.84 -11.25
C GLY A 257 -11.88 3.40 -9.79
N GLN A 258 -12.70 4.02 -8.94
CA GLN A 258 -12.65 3.88 -7.49
C GLN A 258 -13.78 3.01 -6.95
N ALA A 259 -13.50 2.27 -5.87
CA ALA A 259 -14.47 1.46 -5.14
C ALA A 259 -14.15 1.43 -3.63
N TRP A 260 -13.74 2.57 -3.05
CA TRP A 260 -13.36 2.64 -1.63
C TRP A 260 -14.47 2.25 -0.66
N ASN A 261 -15.76 2.43 -1.05
CA ASN A 261 -16.89 1.92 -0.28
C ASN A 261 -16.97 0.39 -0.29
N GLY A 262 -16.19 -0.31 -1.12
CA GLY A 262 -16.30 -1.75 -1.32
C GLY A 262 -17.67 -2.15 -1.86
N VAL A 263 -18.02 -3.42 -1.72
CA VAL A 263 -19.35 -3.95 -2.02
C VAL A 263 -20.23 -3.73 -0.79
N THR A 264 -20.89 -2.57 -0.75
CA THR A 264 -21.59 -2.04 0.41
C THR A 264 -23.06 -2.38 0.37
N ALA A 265 -23.47 -3.50 0.92
CA ALA A 265 -24.88 -3.78 1.08
C ALA A 265 -25.18 -4.76 2.22
N GLY A 266 -24.17 -5.21 2.95
CA GLY A 266 -24.36 -6.11 4.08
C GLY A 266 -24.89 -5.34 5.30
N THR A 267 -26.12 -5.61 5.71
CA THR A 267 -26.67 -5.09 6.97
C THR A 267 -27.47 -6.18 7.68
N ASN A 268 -27.59 -6.06 9.00
CA ASN A 268 -28.44 -6.94 9.79
C ASN A 268 -29.91 -6.48 9.86
N ASP A 269 -30.21 -5.22 9.51
CA ASP A 269 -31.60 -4.72 9.53
C ASP A 269 -31.84 -3.66 8.45
N LEU A 270 -32.68 -3.99 7.46
CA LEU A 270 -33.11 -3.05 6.41
C LEU A 270 -34.15 -2.03 6.86
N SER A 271 -34.87 -2.28 7.95
CA SER A 271 -35.97 -1.41 8.38
C SER A 271 -35.46 -0.05 8.86
N ILE A 272 -34.18 0.04 9.25
CA ILE A 272 -33.52 1.23 9.74
C ILE A 272 -32.97 2.10 8.61
N MET A 273 -32.59 1.50 7.47
CA MET A 273 -31.97 2.22 6.36
C MET A 273 -32.99 3.02 5.57
N ASP A 274 -32.69 4.28 5.30
CA ASP A 274 -33.54 5.19 4.53
C ASP A 274 -33.49 4.98 3.00
N GLY A 275 -32.86 3.92 2.55
CA GLY A 275 -32.79 3.53 1.15
C GLY A 275 -31.80 4.32 0.29
N THR A 276 -31.09 5.30 0.84
CA THR A 276 -30.18 6.18 0.06
C THR A 276 -29.02 5.43 -0.58
N TYR A 277 -28.61 4.30 -0.01
CA TYR A 277 -27.50 3.47 -0.49
C TYR A 277 -27.88 2.00 -0.70
N GLY A 278 -29.14 1.64 -0.68
CA GLY A 278 -29.62 0.27 -0.77
C GLY A 278 -28.87 -0.68 0.18
N SER A 279 -29.57 -1.50 0.90
CA SER A 279 -28.97 -2.45 1.84
C SER A 279 -29.61 -3.82 1.66
N ALA A 280 -28.88 -4.89 1.95
CA ALA A 280 -29.37 -6.26 1.87
C ALA A 280 -29.23 -6.98 3.21
N THR A 281 -30.34 -7.45 3.77
CA THR A 281 -30.36 -8.17 5.05
C THR A 281 -29.84 -9.60 4.92
N GLY A 282 -29.39 -10.15 6.05
CA GLY A 282 -28.97 -11.55 6.15
C GLY A 282 -27.64 -11.83 5.47
N ILE A 283 -26.85 -10.80 5.13
CA ILE A 283 -25.54 -10.93 4.52
C ILE A 283 -24.49 -10.89 5.62
N LYS A 284 -23.73 -11.98 5.75
CA LYS A 284 -22.62 -12.11 6.70
C LYS A 284 -21.25 -12.19 6.02
N THR A 285 -21.22 -12.59 4.75
CA THR A 285 -19.98 -12.80 4.00
C THR A 285 -20.08 -12.23 2.60
N TYR A 286 -18.93 -11.97 1.98
CA TYR A 286 -18.90 -11.57 0.56
C TYR A 286 -19.51 -12.63 -0.37
N LYS A 287 -19.44 -13.93 0.00
CA LYS A 287 -20.11 -14.98 -0.78
C LYS A 287 -21.62 -14.79 -0.81
N ASP A 288 -22.23 -14.35 0.29
CA ASP A 288 -23.67 -14.08 0.33
C ASP A 288 -24.04 -12.94 -0.62
N MET A 289 -23.21 -11.87 -0.70
CA MET A 289 -23.36 -10.80 -1.69
C MET A 289 -23.30 -11.34 -3.12
N TRP A 290 -22.35 -12.21 -3.39
CA TRP A 290 -22.17 -12.82 -4.70
C TRP A 290 -23.39 -13.66 -5.09
N ASP A 291 -23.90 -14.47 -4.16
CA ASP A 291 -25.04 -15.36 -4.39
C ASP A 291 -26.36 -14.57 -4.65
N LYS A 292 -26.44 -13.34 -4.17
CA LYS A 292 -27.55 -12.42 -4.43
C LYS A 292 -27.38 -11.58 -5.72
N GLY A 293 -26.31 -11.80 -6.50
CA GLY A 293 -26.02 -11.05 -7.72
C GLY A 293 -25.32 -9.70 -7.51
N LEU A 294 -25.00 -9.35 -6.27
CA LEU A 294 -24.41 -8.06 -5.88
C LEU A 294 -22.88 -8.09 -5.72
N GLY A 295 -22.24 -9.19 -6.10
CA GLY A 295 -20.82 -9.40 -5.84
C GLY A 295 -19.84 -8.44 -6.52
N LYS A 296 -20.31 -7.56 -7.39
CA LYS A 296 -19.51 -6.51 -8.06
C LYS A 296 -20.08 -5.11 -7.84
N PHE A 297 -21.13 -4.98 -7.05
CA PHE A 297 -21.81 -3.72 -6.78
C PHE A 297 -20.83 -2.65 -6.27
N ASN A 298 -20.96 -1.44 -6.80
CA ASN A 298 -20.16 -0.29 -6.42
C ASN A 298 -21.05 0.95 -6.26
N SER A 299 -21.29 1.37 -5.02
CA SER A 299 -22.13 2.52 -4.70
C SER A 299 -21.58 3.87 -5.20
N LEU A 300 -20.34 3.93 -5.69
CA LEU A 300 -19.78 5.11 -6.36
C LEU A 300 -20.11 5.17 -7.85
N TYR A 301 -20.72 4.12 -8.38
CA TYR A 301 -21.01 3.96 -9.80
C TYR A 301 -22.50 3.76 -10.08
N GLU A 302 -23.18 3.06 -9.19
CA GLU A 302 -24.56 2.63 -9.35
C GLU A 302 -25.32 2.59 -8.02
N GLU A 303 -26.63 2.61 -8.09
CA GLU A 303 -27.54 2.42 -6.97
C GLU A 303 -28.11 0.98 -6.96
N MET A 304 -28.38 0.48 -5.76
CA MET A 304 -29.07 -0.80 -5.58
C MET A 304 -30.58 -0.58 -5.62
N ILE A 305 -31.27 -1.47 -6.32
CA ILE A 305 -32.73 -1.52 -6.39
C ILE A 305 -33.19 -2.84 -5.77
N ILE A 306 -34.08 -2.73 -4.80
CA ILE A 306 -34.72 -3.89 -4.16
C ILE A 306 -36.16 -3.97 -4.72
N GLY A 307 -36.47 -5.06 -5.42
CA GLY A 307 -37.80 -5.31 -5.94
C GLY A 307 -38.80 -5.69 -4.86
N ASP A 308 -40.10 -5.50 -5.12
CA ASP A 308 -41.15 -5.86 -4.19
C ASP A 308 -41.17 -7.38 -3.85
N ASP A 309 -40.60 -8.20 -4.71
CA ASP A 309 -40.38 -9.64 -4.51
C ASP A 309 -39.12 -10.01 -3.74
N GLY A 310 -38.37 -9.02 -3.25
CA GLY A 310 -37.12 -9.20 -2.56
C GLY A 310 -35.91 -9.52 -3.47
N THR A 311 -36.05 -9.37 -4.79
CA THR A 311 -34.90 -9.49 -5.72
C THR A 311 -34.06 -8.25 -5.70
N TYR A 312 -32.74 -8.40 -5.96
CA TYR A 312 -31.77 -7.32 -6.03
C TYR A 312 -31.32 -7.08 -7.47
N SER A 313 -31.25 -5.80 -7.83
CA SER A 313 -30.68 -5.35 -9.10
C SER A 313 -29.91 -4.05 -8.90
N THR A 314 -29.13 -3.62 -9.89
CA THR A 314 -28.35 -2.38 -9.84
C THR A 314 -28.68 -1.49 -11.03
N GLN A 315 -28.58 -0.18 -10.85
CA GLN A 315 -28.77 0.81 -11.90
C GLN A 315 -27.72 1.90 -11.80
N ARG A 316 -27.02 2.18 -12.90
CA ARG A 316 -26.09 3.30 -12.99
C ARG A 316 -26.77 4.64 -12.71
N TYR A 317 -26.08 5.51 -12.00
CA TYR A 317 -26.53 6.89 -11.78
C TYR A 317 -26.75 7.64 -13.11
N LYS A 318 -27.82 8.43 -13.17
CA LYS A 318 -28.15 9.27 -14.33
C LYS A 318 -27.86 10.74 -14.05
N MET A 319 -27.34 11.41 -15.05
CA MET A 319 -27.15 12.85 -15.07
C MET A 319 -28.47 13.54 -15.49
N SER A 320 -28.61 14.84 -15.24
CA SER A 320 -29.83 15.59 -15.58
C SER A 320 -30.16 15.65 -17.08
N ASP A 321 -29.19 15.40 -17.96
CA ASP A 321 -29.36 15.32 -19.40
C ASP A 321 -29.77 13.91 -19.88
N GLY A 322 -29.94 12.96 -18.94
CA GLY A 322 -30.30 11.58 -19.19
C GLY A 322 -29.12 10.66 -19.53
N SER A 323 -27.92 11.18 -19.67
CA SER A 323 -26.72 10.35 -19.80
C SER A 323 -26.41 9.62 -18.49
N PHE A 324 -25.62 8.54 -18.57
CA PHE A 324 -25.16 7.87 -17.37
C PHE A 324 -23.88 8.50 -16.84
N TRP A 325 -23.77 8.56 -15.52
CA TRP A 325 -22.49 8.84 -14.85
C TRP A 325 -21.42 7.87 -15.36
N ASP A 326 -20.24 8.40 -15.74
CA ASP A 326 -19.16 7.54 -16.25
C ASP A 326 -18.64 6.64 -15.13
N LYS A 327 -17.97 7.21 -14.13
CA LYS A 327 -17.48 6.55 -12.92
C LYS A 327 -16.76 7.54 -12.01
N THR A 328 -16.62 7.20 -10.74
CA THR A 328 -15.73 7.88 -9.81
C THR A 328 -14.28 7.49 -10.14
N THR A 329 -13.40 8.49 -10.27
CA THR A 329 -12.00 8.26 -10.67
C THR A 329 -11.04 8.96 -9.73
N ASP A 330 -9.88 8.32 -9.50
CA ASP A 330 -8.67 9.01 -9.10
C ASP A 330 -7.82 9.34 -10.32
N ASN A 331 -7.34 10.59 -10.39
CA ASN A 331 -6.52 11.09 -11.48
C ASN A 331 -5.30 11.74 -10.86
N PHE A 332 -4.13 11.13 -11.01
CA PHE A 332 -2.92 11.63 -10.39
C PHE A 332 -1.71 11.57 -11.32
N TRP A 333 -0.88 12.58 -11.26
CA TRP A 333 0.42 12.68 -11.93
C TRP A 333 1.49 13.00 -10.91
N GLN A 334 2.57 12.26 -10.96
CA GLN A 334 3.71 12.47 -10.09
C GLN A 334 5.00 12.37 -10.89
N ASN A 335 5.96 13.24 -10.59
CA ASN A 335 7.27 13.23 -11.23
C ASN A 335 8.37 13.37 -10.17
N HIS A 336 9.23 12.36 -10.09
CA HIS A 336 10.40 12.33 -9.21
C HIS A 336 11.67 12.64 -10.01
N ASN A 337 12.43 13.60 -9.53
CA ASN A 337 13.76 13.94 -10.02
C ASN A 337 14.77 13.66 -8.93
N ILE A 338 15.69 12.74 -9.16
CA ILE A 338 16.69 12.32 -8.19
C ILE A 338 18.07 12.44 -8.82
N LEU A 339 18.91 13.30 -8.28
CA LEU A 339 20.34 13.38 -8.59
C LEU A 339 21.14 12.78 -7.44
N SER A 340 21.79 11.66 -7.67
CA SER A 340 22.60 10.95 -6.69
C SER A 340 24.04 10.86 -7.11
N ALA A 341 24.95 10.94 -6.14
CA ALA A 341 26.36 10.69 -6.31
C ALA A 341 26.85 9.72 -5.23
N SER A 342 27.66 8.75 -5.59
CA SER A 342 28.38 7.87 -4.65
C SER A 342 29.84 7.85 -4.99
N TRP A 343 30.65 7.84 -3.94
CA TRP A 343 32.09 7.86 -4.05
C TRP A 343 32.73 6.89 -3.05
N ASN A 344 33.54 5.98 -3.55
CA ASN A 344 34.48 5.17 -2.76
C ASN A 344 35.78 5.98 -2.60
N ILE A 345 35.96 6.62 -1.44
CA ILE A 345 37.11 7.50 -1.17
C ILE A 345 38.36 6.65 -1.06
N ASN A 346 38.28 5.51 -0.41
CA ASN A 346 39.29 4.47 -0.26
C ASN A 346 38.63 3.15 0.20
N ASP A 347 39.43 2.14 0.53
CA ASP A 347 38.95 0.82 0.96
C ASP A 347 38.09 0.85 2.24
N GLN A 348 38.23 1.88 3.07
CA GLN A 348 37.51 2.01 4.34
C GLN A 348 36.35 3.00 4.25
N TRP A 349 36.47 4.08 3.49
CA TRP A 349 35.53 5.18 3.46
C TRP A 349 34.73 5.23 2.13
N SER A 350 33.43 5.32 2.26
CA SER A 350 32.55 5.65 1.13
C SER A 350 31.49 6.65 1.56
N THR A 351 30.96 7.41 0.60
CA THR A 351 29.90 8.39 0.86
C THR A 351 28.91 8.44 -0.29
N SER A 352 27.67 8.81 0.01
CA SER A 352 26.67 9.12 -1.01
C SER A 352 25.82 10.31 -0.62
N ALA A 353 25.36 11.04 -1.64
CA ALA A 353 24.40 12.13 -1.48
C ALA A 353 23.34 12.05 -2.59
N SER A 354 22.10 12.38 -2.25
CA SER A 354 21.00 12.47 -3.20
C SER A 354 20.22 13.75 -2.98
N LEU A 355 20.11 14.57 -4.01
CA LEU A 355 19.15 15.67 -4.09
C LEU A 355 17.90 15.13 -4.77
N HIS A 356 16.74 15.45 -4.22
CA HIS A 356 15.49 15.03 -4.80
C HIS A 356 14.46 16.16 -4.87
N TYR A 357 13.65 16.11 -5.92
CA TYR A 357 12.49 16.95 -6.10
C TYR A 357 11.35 16.11 -6.68
N THR A 358 10.20 16.16 -6.02
CA THR A 358 8.97 15.50 -6.46
C THR A 358 7.88 16.54 -6.63
N TYR A 359 7.28 16.57 -7.81
CA TYR A 359 6.03 17.29 -8.07
C TYR A 359 4.90 16.27 -8.19
N GLY A 360 3.76 16.55 -7.56
CA GLY A 360 2.54 15.78 -7.67
C GLY A 360 1.33 16.68 -7.86
N TYR A 361 0.40 16.26 -8.69
CA TYR A 361 -0.88 16.91 -8.90
C TYR A 361 -1.94 15.87 -9.22
N GLY A 362 -3.07 15.96 -8.56
CA GLY A 362 -4.19 15.09 -8.87
C GLY A 362 -5.44 15.43 -8.09
N TYR A 363 -6.49 14.72 -8.45
CA TYR A 363 -7.80 14.85 -7.82
C TYR A 363 -8.61 13.58 -8.06
N TYR A 364 -9.44 13.23 -7.10
CA TYR A 364 -10.52 12.30 -7.37
C TYR A 364 -11.80 13.05 -7.73
N ARG A 365 -12.58 12.46 -8.67
CA ARG A 365 -13.82 13.01 -9.21
C ARG A 365 -14.97 12.06 -8.89
N GLU A 366 -15.98 12.57 -8.19
CA GLU A 366 -17.01 11.76 -7.56
C GLU A 366 -18.41 12.34 -7.84
N PHE A 367 -19.38 11.46 -8.12
CA PHE A 367 -20.80 11.80 -8.17
C PHE A 367 -21.39 11.69 -6.76
N ARG A 368 -22.09 12.73 -6.33
CA ARG A 368 -22.72 12.84 -5.01
C ARG A 368 -24.21 13.01 -5.17
N PRO A 369 -25.01 11.92 -5.14
CA PRO A 369 -26.46 11.99 -5.28
C PRO A 369 -27.08 12.69 -4.09
N ASN A 370 -28.13 13.50 -4.34
CA ASN A 370 -28.99 14.12 -3.34
C ASN A 370 -28.23 14.83 -2.19
N ASN A 371 -27.17 15.56 -2.52
CA ASN A 371 -26.31 16.17 -1.51
C ASN A 371 -26.76 17.60 -1.13
N LYS A 372 -26.53 18.01 0.13
CA LYS A 372 -26.88 19.34 0.62
C LYS A 372 -26.04 20.41 -0.10
N LEU A 373 -26.70 21.49 -0.62
CA LEU A 373 -26.01 22.66 -1.19
C LEU A 373 -25.05 23.30 -0.18
N ALA A 374 -25.48 23.36 1.08
CA ALA A 374 -24.72 23.97 2.16
C ALA A 374 -23.33 23.34 2.38
N LYS A 375 -23.16 22.03 2.12
CA LYS A 375 -21.84 21.36 2.16
C LYS A 375 -20.79 22.00 1.24
N PHE A 376 -21.23 22.66 0.20
CA PHE A 376 -20.39 23.36 -0.77
C PHE A 376 -20.43 24.89 -0.60
N GLY A 377 -20.99 25.39 0.49
CA GLY A 377 -21.18 26.82 0.69
C GLY A 377 -22.21 27.46 -0.27
N LEU A 378 -23.04 26.63 -0.92
CA LEU A 378 -24.00 27.08 -1.91
C LEU A 378 -25.39 27.34 -1.31
N SER A 379 -26.09 28.36 -1.82
CA SER A 379 -27.48 28.69 -1.46
C SER A 379 -28.24 29.21 -2.67
N ALA A 380 -29.36 28.56 -3.01
CA ALA A 380 -30.22 28.96 -4.12
C ALA A 380 -31.71 28.81 -3.75
N LYS A 381 -32.56 29.53 -4.49
CA LYS A 381 -34.03 29.43 -4.41
C LYS A 381 -34.59 29.05 -5.78
N ASP A 382 -35.66 28.26 -5.80
CA ASP A 382 -36.41 27.94 -7.01
C ASP A 382 -37.22 29.20 -7.51
N ALA A 383 -37.95 29.04 -8.59
CA ALA A 383 -38.75 30.06 -9.20
C ALA A 383 -39.90 30.61 -8.26
N ASP A 384 -40.33 29.77 -7.33
CA ASP A 384 -41.35 30.08 -6.35
C ASP A 384 -40.78 30.72 -5.06
N GLY A 385 -39.45 30.88 -5.00
CA GLY A 385 -38.76 31.49 -3.85
C GLY A 385 -38.41 30.51 -2.73
N ASN A 386 -38.69 29.22 -2.89
CA ASN A 386 -38.36 28.18 -1.89
C ASN A 386 -36.87 27.85 -1.92
N LYS A 387 -36.29 27.56 -0.75
CA LYS A 387 -34.89 27.17 -0.65
C LYS A 387 -34.64 25.80 -1.25
N ILE A 388 -33.73 25.69 -2.24
CA ILE A 388 -33.23 24.43 -2.77
C ILE A 388 -32.24 23.89 -1.74
N LYS A 389 -32.59 22.78 -1.08
CA LYS A 389 -31.76 22.18 0.00
C LYS A 389 -30.73 21.18 -0.53
N LYS A 390 -31.10 20.35 -1.51
CA LYS A 390 -30.29 19.26 -2.04
C LYS A 390 -30.38 19.18 -3.56
N THR A 391 -29.35 18.67 -4.20
CA THR A 391 -29.31 18.24 -5.61
C THR A 391 -28.16 17.26 -5.81
N ASP A 392 -28.11 16.65 -6.99
CA ASP A 392 -26.93 15.85 -7.34
C ASP A 392 -25.79 16.76 -7.78
N PHE A 393 -24.58 16.40 -7.37
CA PHE A 393 -23.36 17.11 -7.70
C PHE A 393 -22.30 16.16 -8.30
N VAL A 394 -21.37 16.73 -9.07
CA VAL A 394 -20.04 16.15 -9.26
C VAL A 394 -19.06 17.08 -8.57
N ARG A 395 -18.22 16.50 -7.72
CA ARG A 395 -17.14 17.22 -7.07
C ARG A 395 -15.77 16.66 -7.45
N GLU A 396 -14.78 17.49 -7.39
CA GLU A 396 -13.37 17.14 -7.42
C GLU A 396 -12.73 17.55 -6.11
N LYS A 397 -11.91 16.65 -5.52
CA LYS A 397 -11.05 16.97 -4.37
C LYS A 397 -9.63 16.62 -4.75
N GLY A 398 -8.74 17.55 -4.60
CA GLY A 398 -7.40 17.42 -5.15
C GLY A 398 -6.29 17.94 -4.27
N LEU A 399 -5.09 17.60 -4.70
CA LEU A 399 -3.82 17.98 -4.09
C LEU A 399 -2.83 18.40 -5.18
N SER A 400 -2.18 19.54 -4.96
CA SER A 400 -0.97 19.95 -5.67
C SER A 400 0.18 19.99 -4.68
N GLN A 401 1.29 19.34 -4.98
CA GLN A 401 2.38 19.20 -4.02
C GLN A 401 3.76 19.33 -4.64
N ASN A 402 4.67 19.90 -3.85
CA ASN A 402 6.09 19.94 -4.13
C ASN A 402 6.85 19.38 -2.92
N THR A 403 7.74 18.42 -3.15
CA THR A 403 8.59 17.86 -2.11
C THR A 403 10.03 17.91 -2.58
N TYR A 404 10.91 18.49 -1.80
CA TYR A 404 12.33 18.58 -2.13
C TYR A 404 13.20 18.34 -0.90
N GLY A 405 14.34 17.75 -1.13
CA GLY A 405 15.23 17.43 -0.02
C GLY A 405 16.61 16.95 -0.44
N LEU A 406 17.37 16.68 0.60
CA LEU A 406 18.74 16.16 0.57
C LEU A 406 18.82 14.96 1.50
N VAL A 407 19.40 13.90 1.01
CA VAL A 407 19.83 12.74 1.79
C VAL A 407 21.33 12.58 1.62
N TRP A 408 22.07 12.44 2.71
CA TRP A 408 23.51 12.21 2.71
C TRP A 408 23.88 11.13 3.71
N ASN A 409 24.86 10.28 3.36
CA ASN A 409 25.48 9.35 4.29
C ASN A 409 26.99 9.23 4.04
N ALA A 410 27.72 8.93 5.12
CA ALA A 410 29.10 8.54 5.12
C ALA A 410 29.24 7.19 5.81
N ASN A 411 30.06 6.31 5.23
CA ASN A 411 30.24 4.95 5.70
C ASN A 411 31.74 4.73 5.95
N TYR A 412 32.03 4.17 7.10
CA TYR A 412 33.38 3.69 7.47
C TYR A 412 33.31 2.20 7.73
N LYS A 413 34.24 1.44 7.17
CA LYS A 413 34.34 0.00 7.39
C LYS A 413 35.79 -0.45 7.48
N ASP A 414 36.08 -1.21 8.52
CA ASP A 414 37.35 -1.95 8.67
C ASP A 414 37.06 -3.37 9.17
N GLU A 415 38.10 -4.04 9.69
CA GLU A 415 37.96 -5.43 10.20
C GLU A 415 37.08 -5.52 11.45
N SER A 416 37.01 -4.47 12.27
CA SER A 416 36.32 -4.44 13.56
C SER A 416 35.04 -3.62 13.54
N TRP A 417 34.92 -2.63 12.66
CA TRP A 417 33.86 -1.65 12.69
C TRP A 417 33.19 -1.50 11.32
N ASP A 418 31.87 -1.38 11.36
CA ASP A 418 31.08 -0.88 10.23
C ASP A 418 30.18 0.26 10.76
N ILE A 419 30.51 1.50 10.41
CA ILE A 419 29.84 2.71 10.94
C ILE A 419 29.20 3.48 9.79
N ILE A 420 27.94 3.87 9.96
CA ILE A 420 27.19 4.65 8.99
C ILE A 420 26.60 5.87 9.70
N GLY A 421 26.97 7.07 9.28
CA GLY A 421 26.33 8.31 9.66
C GLY A 421 25.46 8.83 8.52
N GLY A 422 24.25 9.31 8.82
CA GLY A 422 23.34 9.84 7.80
C GLY A 422 22.58 11.08 8.25
N VAL A 423 22.24 11.94 7.28
CA VAL A 423 21.40 13.13 7.45
C VAL A 423 20.37 13.14 6.33
N SER A 424 19.13 13.47 6.69
CA SER A 424 18.04 13.71 5.74
C SER A 424 17.32 15.01 6.09
N VAL A 425 17.06 15.82 5.08
CA VAL A 425 16.24 17.04 5.20
C VAL A 425 15.25 17.02 4.06
N GLN A 426 13.97 17.20 4.39
CA GLN A 426 12.90 17.24 3.41
C GLN A 426 11.94 18.38 3.75
N ARG A 427 11.48 19.09 2.73
CA ARG A 427 10.38 20.04 2.82
C ARG A 427 9.29 19.69 1.80
N PHE A 428 8.07 19.72 2.28
CA PHE A 428 6.84 19.58 1.52
C PHE A 428 6.07 20.89 1.56
N ASP A 429 5.56 21.31 0.41
CA ASP A 429 4.60 22.39 0.24
C ASP A 429 3.41 21.82 -0.55
N GLY A 430 2.23 21.78 0.07
CA GLY A 430 1.00 21.22 -0.49
C GLY A 430 -0.14 22.22 -0.50
N ASN A 431 -1.04 22.11 -1.49
CA ASN A 431 -2.30 22.82 -1.54
C ASN A 431 -3.43 21.84 -1.79
N HIS A 432 -4.38 21.76 -0.86
CA HIS A 432 -5.58 20.95 -0.97
C HIS A 432 -6.74 21.83 -1.45
N PHE A 433 -7.47 21.35 -2.45
CA PHE A 433 -8.56 22.10 -3.06
C PHE A 433 -9.75 21.23 -3.40
N GLY A 434 -10.93 21.85 -3.49
CA GLY A 434 -12.12 21.19 -3.96
C GLY A 434 -12.96 22.03 -4.89
N TYR A 435 -13.46 21.40 -5.94
CA TYR A 435 -14.33 22.02 -6.93
C TYR A 435 -15.67 21.29 -7.06
N VAL A 436 -16.74 22.05 -7.22
CA VAL A 436 -18.00 21.56 -7.79
C VAL A 436 -17.95 21.80 -9.29
N THR A 437 -18.02 20.71 -10.08
CA THR A 437 -17.90 20.76 -11.54
C THR A 437 -19.24 20.53 -12.25
N TYR A 438 -20.25 20.07 -11.51
CA TYR A 438 -21.61 19.84 -12.00
C TYR A 438 -22.63 19.93 -10.89
N ALA A 439 -23.83 20.42 -11.22
CA ALA A 439 -25.04 20.35 -10.41
C ALA A 439 -26.24 19.98 -11.28
N ALA A 440 -27.07 19.02 -10.84
CA ALA A 440 -28.25 18.59 -11.60
C ALA A 440 -29.31 19.69 -11.67
N ASN A 441 -29.50 20.45 -10.58
CA ASN A 441 -30.47 21.52 -10.56
C ASN A 441 -30.01 22.71 -11.43
N GLU A 442 -30.84 23.11 -12.41
CA GLU A 442 -30.55 24.15 -13.39
C GLU A 442 -30.29 25.51 -12.74
N THR A 443 -31.08 25.90 -11.76
CA THR A 443 -30.90 27.18 -11.05
C THR A 443 -29.55 27.25 -10.33
N VAL A 444 -29.16 26.16 -9.69
CA VAL A 444 -27.86 26.05 -9.02
C VAL A 444 -26.72 26.13 -10.05
N ARG A 445 -26.85 25.39 -11.17
CA ARG A 445 -25.86 25.37 -12.23
C ARG A 445 -25.68 26.75 -12.87
N GLN A 446 -26.76 27.44 -13.23
CA GLN A 446 -26.72 28.78 -13.80
C GLN A 446 -26.13 29.81 -12.84
N LYS A 447 -26.43 29.67 -11.55
CA LYS A 447 -25.99 30.65 -10.54
C LYS A 447 -24.50 30.53 -10.22
N PHE A 448 -23.98 29.32 -10.08
CA PHE A 448 -22.66 29.05 -9.52
C PHE A 448 -21.64 28.48 -10.52
N LEU A 449 -22.08 27.81 -11.58
CA LEU A 449 -21.21 27.15 -12.56
C LEU A 449 -21.22 27.82 -13.93
N ALA A 450 -21.91 28.93 -14.12
CA ALA A 450 -21.98 29.65 -15.39
C ALA A 450 -20.64 30.21 -15.89
N GLN A 451 -19.69 30.44 -14.98
CA GLN A 451 -18.35 30.97 -15.27
C GLN A 451 -17.25 29.93 -15.14
N GLY A 452 -17.59 28.67 -14.94
CA GLY A 452 -16.65 27.56 -14.71
C GLY A 452 -16.87 26.85 -13.37
N ASP A 453 -15.95 25.99 -13.00
CA ASP A 453 -16.01 25.18 -11.79
C ASP A 453 -15.97 26.04 -10.52
N TYR A 454 -16.77 25.68 -9.52
CA TYR A 454 -16.88 26.42 -8.27
C TYR A 454 -15.98 25.85 -7.18
N LYS A 455 -14.97 26.63 -6.77
CA LYS A 455 -14.06 26.25 -5.68
C LYS A 455 -14.76 26.43 -4.33
N TYR A 456 -14.90 25.34 -3.53
CA TYR A 456 -15.63 25.39 -2.27
C TYR A 456 -14.73 25.22 -1.03
N TYR A 457 -13.50 24.70 -1.20
CA TYR A 457 -12.49 24.76 -0.16
C TYR A 457 -11.08 24.88 -0.73
N ASP A 458 -10.17 25.39 0.12
CA ASP A 458 -8.76 25.63 -0.21
C ASP A 458 -7.95 25.72 1.07
N SER A 459 -6.87 24.93 1.16
CA SER A 459 -5.97 24.95 2.31
C SER A 459 -4.54 24.63 1.89
N ASP A 460 -3.58 25.31 2.50
CA ASP A 460 -2.16 25.11 2.28
C ASP A 460 -1.53 24.33 3.43
N ALA A 461 -0.51 23.55 3.11
CA ALA A 461 0.23 22.78 4.09
C ALA A 461 1.73 22.86 3.85
N ILE A 462 2.50 22.94 4.93
CA ILE A 462 3.96 22.87 4.92
C ILE A 462 4.39 21.84 5.95
N LYS A 463 5.20 20.86 5.51
CA LYS A 463 5.86 19.93 6.42
C LYS A 463 7.37 19.98 6.21
N VAL A 464 8.12 20.06 7.30
CA VAL A 464 9.59 19.96 7.29
C VAL A 464 9.98 18.76 8.16
N ASP A 465 10.76 17.87 7.59
CA ASP A 465 11.33 16.71 8.27
C ASP A 465 12.85 16.82 8.21
N TYR A 466 13.46 16.72 9.38
CA TYR A 466 14.91 16.66 9.53
C TYR A 466 15.27 15.46 10.39
N SER A 467 16.20 14.64 9.92
CA SER A 467 16.72 13.52 10.71
C SER A 467 18.23 13.37 10.55
N HIS A 468 18.87 12.88 11.59
CA HIS A 468 20.22 12.38 11.52
C HIS A 468 20.34 11.12 12.37
N TYR A 469 21.22 10.22 11.95
CA TYR A 469 21.45 8.97 12.65
C TYR A 469 22.91 8.53 12.56
N VAL A 470 23.30 7.71 13.52
CA VAL A 470 24.57 6.98 13.51
C VAL A 470 24.27 5.53 13.86
N LYS A 471 24.70 4.63 12.98
CA LYS A 471 24.64 3.17 13.15
C LYS A 471 26.05 2.64 13.24
N ALA A 472 26.30 1.74 14.18
CA ALA A 472 27.58 1.09 14.32
C ALA A 472 27.39 -0.41 14.56
N ALA A 473 28.14 -1.22 13.85
CA ALA A 473 28.34 -2.62 14.14
C ALA A 473 29.79 -2.81 14.57
N TYR A 474 30.01 -3.51 15.68
CA TYR A 474 31.32 -3.90 16.18
C TYR A 474 31.47 -5.42 16.09
N HIS A 475 32.48 -5.87 15.34
CA HIS A 475 32.80 -7.29 15.17
C HIS A 475 33.71 -7.71 16.31
N ILE A 476 33.16 -8.34 17.36
CA ILE A 476 33.94 -8.79 18.53
C ILE A 476 34.93 -9.90 18.09
N ASN A 477 34.45 -10.77 17.19
CA ASN A 477 35.22 -11.83 16.54
C ASN A 477 34.43 -12.31 15.29
N GLU A 478 34.92 -13.34 14.63
CA GLU A 478 34.26 -13.93 13.43
C GLU A 478 32.81 -14.42 13.66
N GLN A 479 32.40 -14.61 14.92
CA GLN A 479 31.08 -15.17 15.25
C GLN A 479 30.13 -14.13 15.83
N TRP A 480 30.61 -13.11 16.54
CA TRP A 480 29.81 -12.18 17.32
C TRP A 480 29.90 -10.75 16.80
N ASP A 481 28.73 -10.19 16.51
CA ASP A 481 28.54 -8.78 16.22
C ASP A 481 27.61 -8.14 17.25
N VAL A 482 27.89 -6.91 17.64
CA VAL A 482 27.00 -6.06 18.43
C VAL A 482 26.67 -4.80 17.64
N PHE A 483 25.45 -4.30 17.80
CA PHE A 483 24.89 -3.20 17.01
C PHE A 483 24.35 -2.12 17.93
N GLY A 484 24.63 -0.86 17.57
CA GLY A 484 23.98 0.32 18.11
C GLY A 484 23.50 1.24 16.98
N ASP A 485 22.31 1.81 17.14
CA ASP A 485 21.71 2.71 16.15
C ASP A 485 20.98 3.82 16.92
N LEU A 486 21.38 5.06 16.70
CA LEU A 486 20.81 6.24 17.35
C LEU A 486 20.29 7.18 16.26
N GLN A 487 19.01 7.52 16.33
CA GLN A 487 18.40 8.49 15.42
C GLN A 487 17.74 9.61 16.22
N PHE A 488 17.94 10.82 15.76
CA PHE A 488 17.14 11.98 16.12
C PHE A 488 16.34 12.44 14.89
N ARG A 489 15.05 12.74 15.09
CA ARG A 489 14.16 13.24 14.04
C ARG A 489 13.37 14.43 14.56
N TYR A 490 13.32 15.52 13.80
CA TYR A 490 12.51 16.70 14.05
C TYR A 490 11.51 16.88 12.92
N VAL A 491 10.22 17.05 13.28
CA VAL A 491 9.14 17.29 12.33
C VAL A 491 8.41 18.57 12.71
N SER A 492 8.18 19.42 11.73
CA SER A 492 7.28 20.58 11.84
C SER A 492 6.21 20.47 10.78
N TYR A 493 4.96 20.57 11.20
CA TYR A 493 3.78 20.51 10.32
C TYR A 493 2.88 21.69 10.58
N LYS A 494 2.53 22.40 9.50
CA LYS A 494 1.59 23.51 9.52
C LYS A 494 0.58 23.35 8.38
N THR A 495 -0.72 23.54 8.67
CA THR A 495 -1.75 23.68 7.63
C THR A 495 -2.75 24.73 8.06
N ASP A 496 -3.15 25.58 7.11
CA ASP A 496 -4.15 26.64 7.28
C ASP A 496 -5.05 26.76 6.05
N GLY A 497 -6.19 27.43 6.21
CA GLY A 497 -7.21 27.61 5.19
C GLY A 497 -8.53 26.93 5.54
N ILE A 498 -9.27 26.48 4.53
CA ILE A 498 -10.56 25.81 4.67
C ILE A 498 -10.46 24.36 4.19
N ASN A 499 -11.01 23.44 4.99
CA ASN A 499 -11.14 22.02 4.65
C ASN A 499 -12.56 21.70 4.15
N ASP A 500 -12.76 20.54 3.54
CA ASP A 500 -14.07 20.12 3.01
C ASP A 500 -15.02 19.56 4.08
N LYS A 501 -14.55 19.32 5.32
CA LYS A 501 -15.40 18.84 6.40
C LYS A 501 -16.50 19.90 6.71
N PHE A 502 -17.74 19.43 6.70
CA PHE A 502 -18.91 20.28 6.87
C PHE A 502 -19.44 20.20 8.29
N TYR A 503 -19.72 21.36 8.86
CA TYR A 503 -20.40 21.51 10.13
C TYR A 503 -21.80 22.11 9.97
N ASP A 504 -22.76 21.60 10.73
CA ASP A 504 -24.16 22.01 10.80
C ASP A 504 -24.51 22.14 12.29
N ASP A 505 -24.18 23.27 12.89
CA ASP A 505 -24.34 23.51 14.32
C ASP A 505 -25.12 24.82 14.59
N ALA A 506 -25.17 25.24 15.84
CA ALA A 506 -25.86 26.46 16.28
C ALA A 506 -25.34 27.77 15.60
N SER A 507 -24.10 27.75 15.09
CA SER A 507 -23.50 28.84 14.32
C SER A 507 -23.94 28.85 12.86
N GLY A 508 -24.61 27.81 12.38
CA GLY A 508 -25.08 27.63 11.02
C GLY A 508 -24.23 26.62 10.22
N TYR A 509 -24.23 26.77 8.89
CA TYR A 509 -23.52 25.86 7.96
C TYR A 509 -22.17 26.48 7.60
N TYR A 510 -21.08 25.71 7.80
CA TYR A 510 -19.74 26.10 7.37
C TYR A 510 -18.81 24.91 7.14
N ASN A 511 -17.75 25.15 6.35
CA ASN A 511 -16.66 24.18 6.19
C ASN A 511 -15.57 24.49 7.22
N GLN A 512 -14.87 23.45 7.67
CA GLN A 512 -13.90 23.49 8.74
C GLN A 512 -12.74 24.47 8.45
N PRO A 513 -12.53 25.51 9.28
CA PRO A 513 -11.31 26.28 9.21
C PRO A 513 -10.14 25.47 9.80
N LEU A 514 -8.99 25.55 9.17
CA LEU A 514 -7.75 24.95 9.64
C LEU A 514 -6.81 26.01 10.19
N ASP A 515 -6.19 25.73 11.33
CA ASP A 515 -5.08 26.45 11.93
C ASP A 515 -4.26 25.48 12.78
N ILE A 516 -3.54 24.58 12.10
CA ILE A 516 -2.77 23.50 12.73
C ILE A 516 -1.29 23.87 12.63
N ASN A 517 -0.58 23.88 13.76
CA ASN A 517 0.85 24.15 13.83
C ASN A 517 1.47 23.25 14.89
N GLN A 518 2.13 22.19 14.47
CA GLN A 518 2.67 21.15 15.33
C GLN A 518 4.16 20.96 15.12
N LYS A 519 4.87 20.62 16.20
CA LYS A 519 6.32 20.36 16.18
C LYS A 519 6.62 19.15 17.05
N TYR A 520 7.44 18.25 16.55
CA TYR A 520 7.83 17.01 17.23
C TYR A 520 9.34 16.85 17.21
N GLY A 521 9.90 16.35 18.31
CA GLY A 521 11.29 15.95 18.41
C GLY A 521 11.35 14.52 18.93
N PHE A 522 11.95 13.61 18.17
CA PHE A 522 11.98 12.18 18.46
C PHE A 522 13.41 11.69 18.62
N PHE A 523 13.64 10.86 19.63
CA PHE A 523 14.86 10.11 19.81
C PHE A 523 14.57 8.61 19.74
N ASN A 524 15.21 7.92 18.81
CA ASN A 524 14.92 6.53 18.44
C ASN A 524 16.19 5.67 18.62
N PRO A 525 16.53 5.24 19.85
CA PRO A 525 17.66 4.35 20.09
C PRO A 525 17.32 2.91 19.75
N LYS A 526 18.32 2.17 19.25
CA LYS A 526 18.22 0.75 18.95
C LYS A 526 19.53 0.06 19.30
N ALA A 527 19.44 -1.20 19.73
CA ALA A 527 20.60 -2.03 20.02
C ALA A 527 20.30 -3.50 19.70
N GLY A 528 21.34 -4.27 19.44
CA GLY A 528 21.17 -5.68 19.15
C GLY A 528 22.49 -6.43 19.07
N PHE A 529 22.36 -7.73 18.85
CA PHE A 529 23.50 -8.62 18.64
C PHE A 529 23.21 -9.64 17.55
N SER A 530 24.24 -10.18 16.95
CA SER A 530 24.17 -11.33 16.05
C SER A 530 25.31 -12.29 16.38
N TRP A 531 24.98 -13.58 16.45
CA TRP A 531 25.93 -14.67 16.55
C TRP A 531 25.78 -15.59 15.33
N SER A 532 26.89 -15.92 14.69
CA SER A 532 26.92 -16.78 13.51
C SER A 532 28.00 -17.83 13.62
N LEU A 533 27.64 -19.10 13.38
CA LEU A 533 28.57 -20.21 13.35
C LEU A 533 28.12 -21.19 12.25
N ASP A 534 28.97 -21.39 11.25
CA ASP A 534 28.68 -22.23 10.09
C ASP A 534 27.34 -21.89 9.41
N ALA A 535 26.37 -22.81 9.46
CA ALA A 535 25.03 -22.65 8.91
C ALA A 535 24.05 -21.93 9.85
N HIS A 536 24.44 -21.67 11.09
CA HIS A 536 23.58 -21.19 12.17
C HIS A 536 23.78 -19.70 12.42
N ARG A 537 22.70 -18.99 12.65
CA ARG A 537 22.72 -17.60 13.10
C ARG A 537 21.61 -17.37 14.12
N VAL A 538 21.97 -16.72 15.25
CA VAL A 538 21.05 -16.20 16.26
C VAL A 538 21.21 -14.68 16.29
N TYR A 539 20.11 -13.95 16.40
CA TYR A 539 20.15 -12.51 16.55
C TYR A 539 19.06 -12.04 17.51
N GLY A 540 19.27 -10.90 18.15
CA GLY A 540 18.29 -10.24 18.98
C GLY A 540 18.44 -8.75 18.96
N SER A 541 17.32 -8.03 19.07
CA SER A 541 17.31 -6.55 19.09
C SER A 541 16.24 -5.98 20.00
N VAL A 542 16.48 -4.76 20.45
CA VAL A 542 15.50 -3.85 21.04
C VAL A 542 15.57 -2.53 20.28
N ALA A 543 14.41 -2.00 19.90
CA ALA A 543 14.30 -0.80 19.12
C ALA A 543 13.16 0.09 19.61
N MET A 544 13.37 1.41 19.62
CA MET A 544 12.34 2.41 19.87
C MET A 544 12.10 3.22 18.62
N SER A 545 10.84 3.54 18.34
CA SER A 545 10.43 4.42 17.25
C SER A 545 9.27 5.31 17.68
N HIS A 546 9.24 6.51 17.11
CA HIS A 546 8.14 7.47 17.29
C HIS A 546 7.62 7.92 15.94
N ARG A 547 6.34 8.31 15.92
CA ARG A 547 5.67 8.77 14.72
C ARG A 547 4.71 9.91 15.07
N GLU A 548 4.74 10.99 14.31
CA GLU A 548 3.78 12.07 14.39
C GLU A 548 2.40 11.66 13.83
N PRO A 549 1.30 12.37 14.22
CA PRO A 549 -0.01 12.20 13.61
C PRO A 549 -0.02 12.53 12.11
N GLU A 550 -0.90 11.88 11.36
CA GLU A 550 -1.23 12.22 9.97
C GLU A 550 -2.14 13.44 9.90
N ARG A 551 -2.28 14.07 8.71
CA ARG A 551 -3.23 15.15 8.48
C ARG A 551 -4.64 14.78 8.94
N ASN A 552 -5.14 13.61 8.56
CA ASN A 552 -6.50 13.16 8.88
C ASN A 552 -6.75 13.01 10.38
N ASN A 553 -5.70 12.70 11.19
CA ASN A 553 -5.85 12.65 12.64
C ASN A 553 -6.23 14.01 13.24
N PHE A 554 -5.89 15.11 12.57
CA PHE A 554 -6.27 16.46 13.01
C PHE A 554 -7.59 16.92 12.38
N THR A 555 -7.76 16.69 11.08
CA THR A 555 -8.93 17.22 10.33
C THR A 555 -10.20 16.44 10.61
N ASP A 556 -10.09 15.13 10.87
CA ASP A 556 -11.21 14.21 11.09
C ASP A 556 -11.31 13.75 12.56
N ASN A 557 -10.73 14.49 13.48
CA ASN A 557 -10.65 14.09 14.89
C ASN A 557 -12.02 14.00 15.60
N GLY A 558 -13.04 14.70 15.09
CA GLY A 558 -14.39 14.72 15.71
C GLY A 558 -14.36 15.25 17.13
N SER A 559 -15.02 14.53 18.04
CA SER A 559 -15.08 14.84 19.49
C SER A 559 -13.93 14.20 20.28
N TYR A 560 -13.01 13.46 19.64
CA TYR A 560 -11.90 12.79 20.31
C TYR A 560 -10.83 13.79 20.78
N PRO A 561 -10.04 13.43 21.81
CA PRO A 561 -8.92 14.26 22.27
C PRO A 561 -7.93 14.62 21.15
N ALA A 562 -7.24 15.75 21.31
CA ALA A 562 -6.21 16.17 20.35
C ALA A 562 -5.18 15.04 20.09
N PRO A 563 -4.84 14.79 18.82
CA PRO A 563 -3.98 13.67 18.44
C PRO A 563 -2.56 13.82 19.03
N LYS A 564 -1.99 12.70 19.49
CA LYS A 564 -0.64 12.60 20.06
C LYS A 564 0.25 11.76 19.16
N ALA A 565 1.55 12.00 19.26
CA ALA A 565 2.54 11.13 18.61
C ALA A 565 2.50 9.72 19.20
N GLU A 566 2.62 8.71 18.32
CA GLU A 566 2.74 7.31 18.69
C GLU A 566 4.16 6.97 19.12
N GLN A 567 4.30 6.02 20.05
CA GLN A 567 5.57 5.42 20.44
C GLN A 567 5.49 3.90 20.34
N LEU A 568 6.51 3.28 19.79
CA LEU A 568 6.68 1.83 19.69
C LEU A 568 7.99 1.39 20.34
N MET A 569 7.92 0.33 21.13
CA MET A 569 9.05 -0.45 21.61
C MET A 569 8.96 -1.85 21.03
N ASP A 570 9.96 -2.25 20.26
CA ASP A 570 10.01 -3.52 19.52
C ASP A 570 11.16 -4.39 20.05
N PHE A 571 10.83 -5.63 20.41
CA PHE A 571 11.79 -6.64 20.86
C PHE A 571 11.74 -7.81 19.88
N GLU A 572 12.89 -8.19 19.35
CA GLU A 572 12.99 -9.31 18.42
C GLU A 572 14.06 -10.31 18.86
N LEU A 573 13.78 -11.60 18.63
CA LEU A 573 14.74 -12.70 18.77
C LEU A 573 14.55 -13.67 17.62
N GLY A 574 15.61 -13.90 16.86
CA GLY A 574 15.55 -14.75 15.68
C GLY A 574 16.65 -15.79 15.62
N TYR A 575 16.34 -16.86 14.91
CA TYR A 575 17.28 -17.92 14.55
C TYR A 575 17.13 -18.25 13.06
N THR A 576 18.23 -18.41 12.36
CA THR A 576 18.25 -18.90 10.99
C THR A 576 19.27 -20.03 10.82
N PHE A 577 18.88 -21.00 10.00
CA PHE A 577 19.73 -22.10 9.54
C PHE A 577 19.74 -22.12 8.02
N THR A 578 20.92 -22.12 7.40
CA THR A 578 21.03 -22.12 5.93
C THR A 578 22.21 -22.96 5.49
N ASN A 579 21.96 -23.97 4.67
CA ASN A 579 22.98 -24.75 3.96
C ASN A 579 22.57 -24.92 2.49
N ASP A 580 23.33 -25.72 1.73
CA ASP A 580 23.10 -25.91 0.29
C ASP A 580 21.73 -26.52 -0.05
N ARG A 581 21.10 -27.23 0.86
CA ARG A 581 19.85 -27.95 0.64
C ARG A 581 18.67 -27.40 1.39
N TRP A 582 18.88 -26.87 2.61
CA TRP A 582 17.85 -26.42 3.52
C TRP A 582 18.07 -24.97 3.94
N HIS A 583 16.98 -24.25 4.07
CA HIS A 583 16.95 -23.03 4.87
C HIS A 583 15.77 -23.08 5.83
N ALA A 584 15.95 -22.57 7.01
CA ALA A 584 14.91 -22.41 8.01
C ALA A 584 15.13 -21.13 8.81
N GLY A 585 14.06 -20.48 9.21
CA GLY A 585 14.09 -19.27 10.02
C GLY A 585 12.93 -19.26 11.01
N LEU A 586 13.23 -18.78 12.21
CA LEU A 586 12.27 -18.49 13.26
C LEU A 586 12.55 -17.09 13.77
N ASN A 587 11.54 -16.24 13.86
CA ASN A 587 11.61 -14.93 14.49
C ASN A 587 10.44 -14.76 15.44
N GLY A 588 10.71 -14.46 16.73
CA GLY A 588 9.74 -14.02 17.70
C GLY A 588 9.82 -12.52 17.86
N TYR A 589 8.68 -11.85 18.00
CA TYR A 589 8.63 -10.41 18.22
C TYR A 589 7.58 -10.04 19.28
N TYR A 590 7.85 -8.92 19.99
CA TYR A 590 6.92 -8.26 20.90
C TYR A 590 7.00 -6.75 20.67
N MET A 591 5.96 -6.19 20.10
CA MET A 591 5.82 -4.78 19.75
C MET A 591 4.84 -4.13 20.74
N LYS A 592 5.33 -3.31 21.66
CA LYS A 592 4.52 -2.57 22.62
C LYS A 592 4.33 -1.13 22.19
N TYR A 593 3.08 -0.72 22.06
CA TYR A 593 2.69 0.62 21.64
C TYR A 593 2.21 1.45 22.83
N LYS A 594 2.49 2.74 22.75
CA LYS A 594 1.92 3.78 23.58
C LYS A 594 1.32 4.85 22.69
N ASP A 595 0.12 5.30 23.02
CA ASP A 595 -0.64 6.29 22.26
C ASP A 595 -0.83 5.88 20.78
N GLN A 596 -1.04 4.58 20.49
CA GLN A 596 -1.28 4.06 19.15
C GLN A 596 -2.61 4.58 18.60
N PHE A 597 -2.62 5.03 17.34
CA PHE A 597 -3.88 5.26 16.64
C PHE A 597 -4.56 3.95 16.29
N VAL A 598 -5.81 3.81 16.74
CA VAL A 598 -6.69 2.68 16.40
C VAL A 598 -8.01 3.21 15.88
N GLN A 599 -8.73 2.36 15.15
CA GLN A 599 -10.02 2.72 14.59
C GLN A 599 -11.04 2.99 15.71
N THR A 600 -11.85 4.04 15.48
CA THR A 600 -12.94 4.43 16.38
C THR A 600 -14.23 3.66 16.13
N GLY A 601 -14.38 2.99 14.97
CA GLY A 601 -15.63 2.45 14.47
C GLY A 601 -16.42 3.44 13.59
N GLN A 602 -15.96 4.68 13.46
CA GLN A 602 -16.56 5.70 12.58
C GLN A 602 -15.80 5.80 11.25
N LEU A 603 -16.49 6.23 10.22
CA LEU A 603 -15.95 6.43 8.87
C LEU A 603 -15.97 7.90 8.48
N SER A 604 -14.99 8.30 7.65
CA SER A 604 -14.99 9.60 6.98
C SER A 604 -15.99 9.64 5.82
N ASP A 605 -16.19 10.82 5.22
CA ASP A 605 -17.04 11.02 4.03
C ASP A 605 -16.63 10.19 2.78
N ILE A 606 -15.42 9.62 2.79
CA ILE A 606 -14.86 8.78 1.72
C ILE A 606 -14.64 7.32 2.17
N GLY A 607 -15.26 6.90 3.29
CA GLY A 607 -15.20 5.54 3.79
C GLY A 607 -13.89 5.14 4.48
N GLU A 608 -12.99 6.09 4.78
CA GLU A 608 -11.81 5.82 5.58
C GLU A 608 -12.16 5.67 7.06
N ASN A 609 -11.49 4.73 7.74
CA ASN A 609 -11.68 4.54 9.17
C ASN A 609 -11.07 5.69 9.97
N LEU A 610 -11.88 6.40 10.73
CA LEU A 610 -11.42 7.40 11.67
C LEU A 610 -10.65 6.74 12.81
N THR A 611 -9.61 7.41 13.31
CA THR A 611 -8.72 6.85 14.32
C THR A 611 -8.52 7.80 15.50
N THR A 612 -8.32 7.22 16.69
CA THR A 612 -7.95 7.93 17.91
C THR A 612 -6.81 7.25 18.65
N ASN A 613 -6.08 7.98 19.48
CA ASN A 613 -5.01 7.41 20.30
C ASN A 613 -5.56 6.57 21.45
N ILE A 614 -4.95 5.39 21.67
CA ILE A 614 -5.15 4.56 22.86
C ILE A 614 -3.84 4.42 23.64
N LYS A 615 -3.95 4.32 24.99
CA LYS A 615 -2.77 4.32 25.86
C LYS A 615 -1.88 3.09 25.71
N ASP A 616 -2.45 1.90 25.61
CA ASP A 616 -1.70 0.64 25.66
C ASP A 616 -2.25 -0.39 24.69
N SER A 617 -1.38 -0.86 23.81
CA SER A 617 -1.64 -1.98 22.92
C SER A 617 -0.37 -2.73 22.64
N TYR A 618 -0.49 -3.97 22.16
CA TYR A 618 0.67 -4.76 21.77
C TYR A 618 0.37 -5.69 20.61
N ARG A 619 1.44 -6.05 19.90
CA ARG A 619 1.47 -7.12 18.90
C ARG A 619 2.57 -8.09 19.28
N VAL A 620 2.23 -9.37 19.43
CA VAL A 620 3.20 -10.43 19.70
C VAL A 620 3.01 -11.56 18.71
N GLY A 621 4.09 -12.11 18.22
CA GLY A 621 3.98 -13.18 17.23
C GLY A 621 5.26 -13.93 16.97
N ILE A 622 5.09 -14.98 16.17
CA ILE A 622 6.16 -15.86 15.70
C ILE A 622 6.05 -15.92 14.16
N GLU A 623 7.16 -15.70 13.49
CA GLU A 623 7.31 -15.83 12.05
C GLU A 623 8.23 -17.03 11.76
N LEU A 624 7.73 -17.98 11.00
CA LEU A 624 8.44 -19.18 10.57
C LEU A 624 8.67 -19.10 9.06
N GLN A 625 9.80 -19.57 8.61
CA GLN A 625 10.07 -19.81 7.20
C GLN A 625 10.93 -21.06 7.03
N ALA A 626 10.65 -21.84 6.00
CA ALA A 626 11.44 -23.03 5.70
C ALA A 626 11.40 -23.33 4.21
N GLY A 627 12.49 -23.88 3.69
CA GLY A 627 12.57 -24.34 2.31
C GLY A 627 13.57 -25.47 2.15
N VAL A 628 13.33 -26.29 1.15
CA VAL A 628 14.17 -27.42 0.80
C VAL A 628 14.30 -27.56 -0.71
N ASN A 629 15.53 -27.69 -1.19
CA ASN A 629 15.85 -28.15 -2.55
C ASN A 629 15.81 -29.68 -2.59
N LEU A 630 14.67 -30.25 -3.01
CA LEU A 630 14.51 -31.73 -3.12
C LEU A 630 15.39 -32.27 -4.20
N THR A 631 15.46 -31.58 -5.33
CA THR A 631 16.31 -31.87 -6.47
C THR A 631 16.83 -30.56 -7.07
N PRO A 632 17.79 -30.57 -8.01
CA PRO A 632 18.24 -29.37 -8.71
C PRO A 632 17.15 -28.62 -9.51
N TRP A 633 15.99 -29.24 -9.72
CA TRP A 633 14.90 -28.74 -10.52
C TRP A 633 13.59 -28.58 -9.72
N LEU A 634 13.54 -28.96 -8.43
CA LEU A 634 12.35 -28.90 -7.59
C LEU A 634 12.69 -28.39 -6.19
N SER A 635 12.07 -27.29 -5.77
CA SER A 635 12.09 -26.81 -4.39
C SER A 635 10.69 -26.67 -3.82
N ILE A 636 10.58 -26.80 -2.50
CA ILE A 636 9.38 -26.53 -1.71
C ILE A 636 9.74 -25.52 -0.63
N GLU A 637 8.95 -24.49 -0.50
CA GLU A 637 9.15 -23.41 0.46
C GLU A 637 7.83 -23.05 1.14
N GLY A 638 7.91 -22.50 2.34
CA GLY A 638 6.74 -21.99 3.03
C GLY A 638 7.11 -21.03 4.14
N ASN A 639 6.16 -20.22 4.49
CA ASN A 639 6.25 -19.35 5.66
C ASN A 639 4.92 -19.26 6.39
N ALA A 640 5.01 -18.90 7.67
CA ALA A 640 3.87 -18.71 8.55
C ALA A 640 4.13 -17.53 9.48
N ALA A 641 3.16 -16.67 9.64
CA ALA A 641 3.11 -15.67 10.71
C ALA A 641 1.92 -15.98 11.60
N LEU A 642 2.19 -16.21 12.88
CA LEU A 642 1.19 -16.46 13.91
C LEU A 642 1.29 -15.32 14.92
N SER A 643 0.17 -14.63 15.23
CA SER A 643 0.20 -13.46 16.10
C SER A 643 -1.03 -13.30 16.98
N SER A 644 -0.83 -12.59 18.07
CA SER A 644 -1.89 -12.05 18.94
C SER A 644 -1.68 -10.54 19.09
N ASN A 645 -2.70 -9.78 18.71
CA ASN A 645 -2.64 -8.32 18.62
C ASN A 645 -3.77 -7.76 19.46
N LYS A 646 -3.46 -7.07 20.57
CA LYS A 646 -4.45 -6.70 21.57
C LYS A 646 -4.38 -5.22 21.95
N ILE A 647 -5.55 -4.66 22.25
CA ILE A 647 -5.73 -3.38 22.93
C ILE A 647 -6.08 -3.68 24.38
N LYS A 648 -5.53 -2.89 25.32
CA LYS A 648 -5.89 -2.94 26.73
C LYS A 648 -6.61 -1.66 27.11
N ASP A 649 -7.63 -1.78 27.95
CA ASP A 649 -8.33 -0.64 28.53
C ASP A 649 -8.85 0.30 27.42
N PHE A 650 -9.71 -0.25 26.53
CA PHE A 650 -10.23 0.43 25.36
C PHE A 650 -11.65 0.92 25.59
N ASP A 651 -11.85 2.23 25.45
CA ASP A 651 -13.16 2.86 25.40
C ASP A 651 -13.54 3.12 23.94
N GLU A 652 -14.62 2.47 23.50
CA GLU A 652 -15.23 2.69 22.20
C GLU A 652 -16.39 3.67 22.35
N PHE A 653 -16.43 4.68 21.49
CA PHE A 653 -17.56 5.59 21.33
C PHE A 653 -18.27 5.28 20.03
N ILE A 654 -19.53 4.86 20.11
CA ILE A 654 -20.33 4.45 18.98
C ILE A 654 -21.58 5.33 18.91
N GLU A 655 -22.11 5.56 17.68
CA GLU A 655 -23.36 6.27 17.51
C GLU A 655 -24.51 5.57 18.23
N ASP A 656 -25.28 6.39 18.96
CA ASP A 656 -26.53 6.02 19.62
C ASP A 656 -27.66 6.85 19.06
N TRP A 657 -28.51 6.22 18.25
CA TRP A 657 -29.60 6.95 17.56
C TRP A 657 -30.77 7.27 18.48
N ASP A 658 -30.79 6.72 19.68
CA ASP A 658 -31.77 7.07 20.70
C ASP A 658 -31.30 8.18 21.65
N ASP A 659 -30.00 8.52 21.64
CA ASP A 659 -29.43 9.58 22.47
C ASP A 659 -29.46 10.95 21.75
N TRP A 660 -30.57 11.65 21.90
CA TRP A 660 -30.72 13.03 21.40
C TRP A 660 -31.29 13.94 22.47
N GLU A 661 -30.96 15.23 22.41
CA GLU A 661 -31.36 16.23 23.41
C GLU A 661 -32.88 16.26 23.57
N GLY A 662 -33.35 15.96 24.79
CA GLY A 662 -34.75 15.97 25.14
C GLY A 662 -35.53 14.69 24.80
N ASN A 663 -34.86 13.58 24.48
CA ASN A 663 -35.54 12.30 24.32
C ASN A 663 -36.23 11.85 25.61
N PRO A 664 -37.59 11.74 25.66
CA PRO A 664 -38.31 11.37 26.87
C PRO A 664 -38.06 9.91 27.27
N ASP A 665 -37.64 9.07 26.36
CA ASP A 665 -37.44 7.64 26.52
C ASP A 665 -35.95 7.26 26.71
N ALA A 666 -35.05 8.23 26.81
CA ALA A 666 -33.60 8.03 26.93
C ALA A 666 -33.22 7.02 28.02
N ALA A 667 -33.84 7.12 29.17
CA ALA A 667 -33.63 6.16 30.30
C ALA A 667 -34.10 4.73 29.95
N THR A 668 -35.16 4.59 29.15
CA THR A 668 -35.68 3.29 28.72
C THR A 668 -34.71 2.63 27.72
N TYR A 669 -34.05 3.40 26.92
CA TYR A 669 -33.06 2.94 25.92
C TYR A 669 -31.60 3.00 26.42
N HIS A 670 -31.42 3.12 27.72
CA HIS A 670 -30.10 3.11 28.39
C HIS A 670 -29.11 4.15 27.82
N CYS A 671 -29.61 5.27 27.25
CA CYS A 671 -28.78 6.39 26.81
C CYS A 671 -28.04 7.00 28.01
N ASP A 672 -26.85 7.54 27.79
CA ASP A 672 -26.09 8.21 28.84
C ASP A 672 -26.70 9.56 29.30
N GLY A 673 -27.65 10.07 28.52
CA GLY A 673 -28.40 11.30 28.79
C GLY A 673 -27.65 12.58 28.43
N ASN A 674 -26.51 12.49 27.77
CA ASN A 674 -25.76 13.66 27.31
C ASN A 674 -26.40 14.32 26.09
N GLY A 675 -27.17 13.54 25.30
CA GLY A 675 -27.83 14.01 24.09
C GLY A 675 -26.84 14.34 22.94
N ASP A 676 -25.65 13.75 23.02
CA ASP A 676 -24.59 13.96 22.02
C ASP A 676 -24.59 12.90 20.89
N GLY A 677 -25.53 11.95 20.97
CA GLY A 677 -25.70 10.89 19.98
C GLY A 677 -24.62 9.79 20.07
N LEU A 678 -23.92 9.69 21.18
CA LEU A 678 -22.85 8.71 21.39
C LEU A 678 -23.11 7.84 22.61
N ARG A 679 -22.63 6.62 22.59
CA ARG A 679 -22.58 5.70 23.73
C ARG A 679 -21.19 5.11 23.90
N GLN A 680 -20.70 5.13 25.13
CA GLN A 680 -19.40 4.57 25.49
C GLN A 680 -19.52 3.10 25.88
N PHE A 681 -18.64 2.25 25.36
CA PHE A 681 -18.45 0.87 25.80
C PHE A 681 -16.99 0.63 26.15
N HIS A 682 -16.77 -0.06 27.26
CA HIS A 682 -15.44 -0.37 27.78
C HIS A 682 -15.06 -1.83 27.51
N TYR A 683 -13.81 -2.06 27.05
CA TYR A 683 -13.23 -3.38 26.80
C TYR A 683 -11.87 -3.51 27.49
N ASP A 684 -11.76 -4.41 28.47
CA ASP A 684 -10.49 -4.63 29.20
C ASP A 684 -9.36 -5.14 28.30
N ASN A 685 -9.69 -5.97 27.31
CA ASN A 685 -8.72 -6.61 26.43
C ASN A 685 -9.39 -7.10 25.13
N SER A 686 -9.22 -6.39 24.06
CA SER A 686 -9.82 -6.71 22.76
C SER A 686 -8.78 -6.91 21.65
N THR A 687 -9.17 -7.57 20.54
CA THR A 687 -8.29 -7.76 19.39
C THR A 687 -8.30 -6.53 18.48
N LEU A 688 -7.11 -6.06 18.10
CA LEU A 688 -6.95 -5.01 17.09
C LEU A 688 -7.59 -5.42 15.76
N ALA A 689 -8.42 -4.54 15.20
CA ALA A 689 -9.01 -4.72 13.89
C ALA A 689 -7.95 -4.99 12.80
N PHE A 690 -8.32 -5.69 11.74
CA PHE A 690 -7.47 -6.04 10.60
C PHE A 690 -6.15 -6.73 10.96
N SER A 691 -6.15 -7.48 12.04
CA SER A 691 -4.98 -8.19 12.54
C SER A 691 -5.26 -9.70 12.60
N PRO A 692 -5.19 -10.41 11.45
CA PRO A 692 -5.42 -11.85 11.43
C PRO A 692 -4.39 -12.57 12.30
N SER A 693 -4.84 -13.60 13.04
CA SER A 693 -3.96 -14.38 13.92
C SER A 693 -3.01 -15.32 13.19
N ALA A 694 -3.28 -15.62 11.91
CA ALA A 694 -2.44 -16.48 11.08
C ALA A 694 -2.43 -16.04 9.61
N ILE A 695 -1.24 -15.93 9.03
CA ILE A 695 -1.00 -15.76 7.58
C ILE A 695 0.03 -16.82 7.18
N LEU A 696 -0.34 -17.67 6.21
CA LEU A 696 0.52 -18.76 5.75
C LEU A 696 0.73 -18.66 4.23
N ASN A 697 1.93 -18.95 3.78
CA ASN A 697 2.27 -19.10 2.36
C ASN A 697 3.00 -20.43 2.12
N GLY A 698 2.68 -21.12 1.04
CA GLY A 698 3.37 -22.30 0.59
C GLY A 698 3.66 -22.24 -0.90
N PHE A 699 4.86 -22.65 -1.30
CA PHE A 699 5.36 -22.62 -2.68
C PHE A 699 5.89 -23.97 -3.10
N VAL A 700 5.62 -24.34 -4.35
CA VAL A 700 6.29 -25.43 -5.06
C VAL A 700 6.88 -24.85 -6.33
N ASN A 701 8.19 -24.85 -6.44
CA ASN A 701 8.93 -24.29 -7.56
C ASN A 701 9.57 -25.39 -8.39
N LEU A 702 9.33 -25.38 -9.69
CA LEU A 702 9.90 -26.30 -10.65
C LEU A 702 10.65 -25.51 -11.73
N HIS A 703 11.92 -25.91 -11.98
CA HIS A 703 12.76 -25.36 -13.04
C HIS A 703 13.36 -26.48 -13.85
N TYR A 704 12.97 -26.62 -15.12
CA TYR A 704 13.49 -27.68 -15.97
C TYR A 704 13.60 -27.25 -17.44
N LYS A 705 14.82 -27.24 -18.00
CA LYS A 705 15.09 -26.97 -19.43
C LYS A 705 14.39 -25.70 -19.99
N GLY A 706 14.45 -24.58 -19.25
CA GLY A 706 13.81 -23.32 -19.64
C GLY A 706 12.34 -23.22 -19.27
N ILE A 707 11.71 -24.28 -18.76
CA ILE A 707 10.38 -24.25 -18.15
C ILE A 707 10.53 -23.87 -16.69
N GLN A 708 9.69 -22.95 -16.23
CA GLN A 708 9.49 -22.65 -14.83
C GLN A 708 8.00 -22.79 -14.50
N ALA A 709 7.70 -23.44 -13.37
CA ALA A 709 6.34 -23.52 -12.83
C ALA A 709 6.40 -23.19 -11.33
N VAL A 710 5.54 -22.29 -10.89
CA VAL A 710 5.43 -21.89 -9.48
C VAL A 710 3.98 -22.06 -9.05
N TRP A 711 3.74 -22.98 -8.13
CA TRP A 711 2.50 -23.07 -7.39
C TRP A 711 2.63 -22.30 -6.09
N HIS A 712 1.69 -21.38 -5.81
CA HIS A 712 1.63 -20.60 -4.58
C HIS A 712 0.26 -20.75 -3.94
N THR A 713 0.21 -21.05 -2.65
CA THR A 713 -1.02 -21.05 -1.85
C THR A 713 -0.86 -20.11 -0.66
N ASN A 714 -1.81 -19.23 -0.49
CA ASN A 714 -1.90 -18.31 0.65
C ASN A 714 -3.12 -18.68 1.50
N TYR A 715 -2.99 -18.58 2.83
CA TYR A 715 -4.09 -18.69 3.80
C TYR A 715 -4.04 -17.50 4.75
N VAL A 716 -5.21 -16.90 5.00
CA VAL A 716 -5.40 -15.82 5.97
C VAL A 716 -6.54 -16.21 6.90
N SER A 717 -6.31 -16.13 8.21
CA SER A 717 -7.34 -16.39 9.22
C SER A 717 -8.40 -15.26 9.25
N ARG A 718 -9.42 -15.43 10.09
CA ARG A 718 -10.46 -14.41 10.33
C ARG A 718 -9.84 -13.05 10.65
N GLN A 719 -10.45 -11.98 10.13
CA GLN A 719 -10.10 -10.59 10.43
C GLN A 719 -11.33 -9.88 11.01
N TYR A 720 -11.22 -9.33 12.22
CA TYR A 720 -12.25 -8.46 12.78
C TYR A 720 -12.20 -7.09 12.07
N LEU A 721 -13.35 -6.48 11.82
CA LEU A 721 -13.46 -5.19 11.15
C LEU A 721 -13.47 -4.01 12.12
N ASP A 722 -13.78 -4.27 13.39
CA ASP A 722 -13.68 -3.33 14.50
C ASP A 722 -12.86 -3.92 15.67
N ASN A 723 -12.65 -3.12 16.70
CA ASN A 723 -11.87 -3.52 17.88
C ASN A 723 -12.68 -4.23 18.95
N THR A 724 -13.86 -4.77 18.66
CA THR A 724 -14.75 -5.41 19.63
C THR A 724 -14.66 -6.94 19.68
N GLU A 725 -13.89 -7.53 18.75
CA GLU A 725 -13.73 -8.99 18.63
C GLU A 725 -15.05 -9.73 18.29
N ASN A 726 -16.03 -9.02 17.68
CA ASN A 726 -17.31 -9.61 17.32
C ASN A 726 -17.20 -10.40 16.00
N ALA A 727 -17.66 -11.65 16.00
CA ALA A 727 -17.58 -12.55 14.86
C ALA A 727 -18.51 -12.13 13.69
N ASP A 728 -19.65 -11.49 13.99
CA ASP A 728 -20.57 -11.02 12.94
C ASP A 728 -20.02 -9.80 12.19
N ARG A 729 -19.14 -9.03 12.82
CA ARG A 729 -18.44 -7.89 12.22
C ARG A 729 -17.00 -8.26 11.86
N SER A 730 -16.86 -9.33 11.06
CA SER A 730 -15.55 -9.88 10.68
C SER A 730 -15.55 -10.45 9.27
N LEU A 731 -14.38 -10.55 8.67
CA LEU A 731 -14.15 -11.28 7.43
C LEU A 731 -13.78 -12.73 7.74
N PRO A 732 -14.43 -13.72 7.11
CA PRO A 732 -14.08 -15.14 7.27
C PRO A 732 -12.66 -15.43 6.78
N CYS A 733 -12.07 -16.51 7.28
CA CYS A 733 -10.80 -17.03 6.75
C CYS A 733 -10.93 -17.44 5.28
N TYR A 734 -9.84 -17.31 4.55
CA TYR A 734 -9.77 -17.75 3.16
C TYR A 734 -8.43 -18.41 2.81
N SER A 735 -8.45 -19.22 1.76
CA SER A 735 -7.25 -19.75 1.13
C SER A 735 -7.36 -19.61 -0.38
N VAL A 736 -6.28 -19.18 -1.02
CA VAL A 736 -6.20 -18.90 -2.46
C VAL A 736 -4.94 -19.56 -3.02
N SER A 737 -5.09 -20.26 -4.14
CA SER A 737 -3.97 -20.87 -4.86
C SER A 737 -3.80 -20.25 -6.24
N ASN A 738 -2.56 -20.02 -6.62
CA ASN A 738 -2.14 -19.45 -7.89
C ASN A 738 -1.13 -20.38 -8.57
N LEU A 739 -1.08 -20.35 -9.91
CA LEU A 739 -0.11 -21.07 -10.70
C LEU A 739 0.48 -20.17 -11.76
N SER A 740 1.80 -20.02 -11.75
CA SER A 740 2.55 -19.29 -12.77
C SER A 740 3.39 -20.29 -13.58
N LEU A 741 3.30 -20.22 -14.89
CA LEU A 741 4.08 -21.01 -15.83
C LEU A 741 4.88 -20.09 -16.74
N SER A 742 6.14 -20.39 -17.00
CA SER A 742 6.89 -19.67 -18.01
C SER A 742 7.83 -20.59 -18.78
N TYR A 743 8.12 -20.18 -20.02
CA TYR A 743 9.07 -20.86 -20.89
C TYR A 743 10.02 -19.86 -21.54
N SER A 744 11.33 -20.03 -21.32
CA SER A 744 12.38 -19.20 -21.87
C SER A 744 13.06 -19.90 -23.04
N LEU A 745 13.09 -19.21 -24.20
CA LEU A 745 13.86 -19.56 -25.39
C LEU A 745 15.03 -18.60 -25.52
N LYS A 746 16.23 -19.11 -25.84
CA LYS A 746 17.45 -18.32 -26.05
C LYS A 746 17.98 -18.47 -27.50
N PRO A 747 17.38 -17.79 -28.47
CA PRO A 747 17.89 -17.75 -29.85
C PRO A 747 19.24 -17.02 -29.86
N LYS A 748 20.21 -17.49 -30.67
CA LYS A 748 21.62 -17.04 -30.62
C LYS A 748 21.95 -15.83 -31.52
N LYS A 749 20.95 -15.06 -32.02
CA LYS A 749 21.20 -13.92 -32.93
C LYS A 749 20.82 -12.58 -32.29
N VAL A 750 20.08 -11.74 -32.97
CA VAL A 750 19.62 -10.42 -32.49
C VAL A 750 18.72 -10.56 -31.25
N LEU A 751 17.82 -11.53 -31.27
CA LEU A 751 16.98 -11.84 -30.10
C LEU A 751 17.76 -12.73 -29.14
N LYS A 752 18.11 -12.20 -27.96
CA LYS A 752 18.84 -12.89 -26.91
C LYS A 752 17.97 -13.87 -26.15
N GLU A 753 16.73 -13.46 -25.85
CA GLU A 753 15.80 -14.28 -25.09
C GLU A 753 14.34 -13.91 -25.42
N ALA A 754 13.49 -14.93 -25.53
CA ALA A 754 12.03 -14.80 -25.59
C ALA A 754 11.41 -15.59 -24.44
N ILE A 755 10.60 -14.94 -23.60
CA ILE A 755 9.93 -15.55 -22.47
C ILE A 755 8.43 -15.49 -22.72
N PHE A 756 7.77 -16.66 -22.61
CA PHE A 756 6.32 -16.81 -22.68
C PHE A 756 5.83 -17.17 -21.30
N GLY A 757 4.80 -16.48 -20.80
CA GLY A 757 4.25 -16.69 -19.47
C GLY A 757 2.74 -16.91 -19.51
N LEU A 758 2.26 -17.74 -18.57
CA LEU A 758 0.84 -17.92 -18.26
C LEU A 758 0.67 -17.83 -16.74
N ASN A 759 -0.23 -16.99 -16.29
CA ASN A 759 -0.55 -16.81 -14.88
C ASN A 759 -2.01 -17.16 -14.66
N PHE A 760 -2.28 -18.00 -13.68
CA PHE A 760 -3.61 -18.38 -13.23
C PHE A 760 -3.72 -17.98 -11.76
N ASN A 761 -4.64 -17.08 -11.44
CA ASN A 761 -4.88 -16.64 -10.07
C ASN A 761 -6.20 -17.21 -9.58
N ASN A 762 -6.25 -17.49 -8.28
CA ASN A 762 -7.42 -18.06 -7.61
C ASN A 762 -7.99 -19.27 -8.37
N LEU A 763 -7.14 -20.29 -8.57
CA LEU A 763 -7.43 -21.50 -9.34
C LEU A 763 -8.75 -22.18 -8.96
N PHE A 764 -9.12 -22.14 -7.69
CA PHE A 764 -10.34 -22.75 -7.15
C PHE A 764 -11.53 -21.82 -7.12
N ASN A 765 -11.42 -20.64 -7.76
CA ASN A 765 -12.50 -19.65 -7.90
C ASN A 765 -13.15 -19.27 -6.55
N ARG A 766 -12.39 -19.14 -5.49
CA ARG A 766 -12.85 -18.78 -4.15
C ARG A 766 -13.47 -17.37 -4.16
N ARG A 767 -14.65 -17.21 -3.59
CA ARG A 767 -15.29 -15.91 -3.33
C ARG A 767 -14.90 -15.47 -1.92
N TYR A 768 -14.18 -14.37 -1.81
CA TYR A 768 -13.66 -13.84 -0.54
C TYR A 768 -13.43 -12.34 -0.62
N ALA A 769 -13.48 -11.68 0.54
CA ALA A 769 -13.01 -10.32 0.71
C ALA A 769 -11.66 -10.35 1.46
N ALA A 770 -10.69 -9.62 0.97
CA ALA A 770 -9.37 -9.53 1.60
C ALA A 770 -9.30 -8.40 2.64
N SER A 771 -10.18 -7.40 2.52
CA SER A 771 -10.38 -6.31 3.47
C SER A 771 -11.85 -5.89 3.48
N GLY A 772 -12.20 -4.88 4.26
CA GLY A 772 -13.53 -4.33 4.37
C GLY A 772 -13.58 -3.24 5.42
N TRP A 773 -14.76 -2.74 5.69
CA TRP A 773 -15.06 -1.84 6.81
C TRP A 773 -16.39 -2.21 7.42
N VAL A 774 -16.66 -1.73 8.62
CA VAL A 774 -17.96 -1.83 9.29
C VAL A 774 -18.33 -0.49 9.89
N TYR A 775 -19.55 -0.07 9.63
CA TYR A 775 -20.26 0.94 10.40
C TYR A 775 -21.20 0.22 11.36
N SER A 776 -21.31 0.68 12.60
CA SER A 776 -22.26 0.14 13.56
C SER A 776 -22.82 1.22 14.48
N ALA A 777 -24.04 1.01 14.97
CA ALA A 777 -24.75 1.91 15.87
C ALA A 777 -25.57 1.12 16.88
N VAL A 778 -25.84 1.73 18.01
CA VAL A 778 -26.88 1.28 18.95
C VAL A 778 -28.16 2.02 18.64
N CYS A 779 -29.28 1.30 18.70
CA CYS A 779 -30.61 1.82 18.46
C CYS A 779 -31.61 0.89 19.14
N GLU A 780 -31.77 1.03 20.47
CA GLU A 780 -32.61 0.10 21.25
C GLU A 780 -34.09 0.26 20.93
N SER A 781 -34.53 1.45 20.48
CA SER A 781 -35.88 1.68 19.98
C SER A 781 -36.24 0.80 18.77
N TYR A 782 -35.25 0.32 18.02
CA TYR A 782 -35.38 -0.63 16.91
C TYR A 782 -34.88 -2.05 17.26
N GLY A 783 -34.55 -2.33 18.53
CA GLY A 783 -34.14 -3.65 18.99
C GLY A 783 -32.63 -3.91 18.85
N HIS A 784 -31.82 -2.90 18.63
CA HIS A 784 -30.38 -2.99 18.49
C HIS A 784 -29.64 -2.46 19.72
N SER A 785 -29.41 -3.34 20.69
CA SER A 785 -28.59 -3.10 21.88
C SER A 785 -27.09 -3.32 21.59
N ASN A 786 -26.23 -3.16 22.59
CA ASN A 786 -24.81 -3.44 22.45
C ASN A 786 -24.50 -4.86 21.95
N ASP A 787 -25.21 -5.87 22.43
CA ASP A 787 -24.99 -7.27 22.05
C ASP A 787 -25.51 -7.60 20.65
N ASN A 788 -26.48 -6.82 20.15
CA ASN A 788 -27.08 -6.96 18.85
C ASN A 788 -27.10 -5.62 18.10
N ARG A 789 -25.94 -4.97 17.95
CA ARG A 789 -25.84 -3.69 17.27
C ARG A 789 -26.38 -3.75 15.85
N TYR A 790 -26.97 -2.65 15.40
CA TYR A 790 -27.08 -2.42 13.96
C TYR A 790 -25.70 -2.35 13.35
N TYR A 791 -25.48 -2.96 12.20
CA TYR A 791 -24.25 -2.80 11.44
C TYR A 791 -24.46 -2.89 9.92
N GLN A 792 -23.57 -2.25 9.19
CA GLN A 792 -23.40 -2.36 7.76
C GLN A 792 -21.95 -2.68 7.44
N ILE A 793 -21.72 -3.66 6.55
CA ILE A 793 -20.38 -4.05 6.11
C ILE A 793 -20.16 -3.67 4.65
N GLY A 794 -19.01 -3.05 4.35
CA GLY A 794 -18.47 -2.93 3.00
C GLY A 794 -17.36 -3.97 2.80
N PHE A 795 -17.54 -4.87 1.85
CA PHE A 795 -16.55 -5.89 1.51
C PHE A 795 -15.61 -5.38 0.42
N ILE A 796 -14.29 -5.54 0.58
CA ILE A 796 -13.31 -5.31 -0.49
C ILE A 796 -12.85 -6.67 -1.02
N PRO A 797 -13.54 -7.20 -2.06
CA PRO A 797 -13.27 -8.54 -2.56
C PRO A 797 -12.14 -8.54 -3.58
N MET A 798 -11.45 -9.69 -3.63
CA MET A 798 -10.57 -10.02 -4.75
C MET A 798 -11.31 -10.88 -5.78
N ALA A 799 -10.92 -10.75 -7.04
CA ALA A 799 -11.53 -11.49 -8.13
C ALA A 799 -11.49 -13.00 -7.92
N GLY A 800 -12.48 -13.70 -8.45
CA GLY A 800 -12.45 -15.15 -8.57
C GLY A 800 -11.32 -15.59 -9.51
N PHE A 801 -11.51 -16.71 -10.22
CA PHE A 801 -10.52 -17.19 -11.18
C PHE A 801 -10.21 -16.14 -12.26
N THR A 802 -8.91 -15.84 -12.43
CA THR A 802 -8.39 -15.00 -13.51
C THR A 802 -7.17 -15.63 -14.17
N MET A 803 -6.96 -15.29 -15.45
CA MET A 803 -5.78 -15.74 -16.17
C MET A 803 -5.18 -14.61 -17.03
N ALA A 804 -3.88 -14.70 -17.27
CA ALA A 804 -3.17 -13.79 -18.16
C ALA A 804 -2.04 -14.52 -18.89
N GLY A 805 -1.87 -14.17 -20.17
CA GLY A 805 -0.72 -14.60 -20.99
C GLY A 805 0.24 -13.42 -21.23
N SER A 806 1.56 -13.69 -21.25
CA SER A 806 2.59 -12.68 -21.44
C SER A 806 3.69 -13.12 -22.40
N VAL A 807 4.31 -12.13 -23.06
CA VAL A 807 5.50 -12.30 -23.90
C VAL A 807 6.51 -11.22 -23.53
N THR A 808 7.77 -11.62 -23.32
CA THR A 808 8.90 -10.68 -23.11
C THR A 808 9.99 -11.03 -24.10
N LEU A 809 10.49 -10.04 -24.83
CA LEU A 809 11.56 -10.17 -25.82
C LEU A 809 12.76 -9.32 -25.38
N ARG A 810 13.97 -9.92 -25.32
CA ARG A 810 15.23 -9.28 -24.96
C ARG A 810 16.20 -9.26 -26.14
N PHE A 811 16.79 -8.10 -26.39
CA PHE A 811 17.70 -7.84 -27.52
C PHE A 811 19.11 -7.47 -27.07
#